data_a9a2d028cc92c9839e8b4fe5d341e11c
#
_entry.id   a9a2d028cc92c9839e8b4fe5d341e11c
#
_cell.length_a   1.000
_cell.length_b   1.000
_cell.length_c   1.000
_cell.angle_alpha   90.00
_cell.angle_beta   90.00
_cell.angle_gamma   90.00
#
_symmetry.space_group_name_H-M   'P 1'
#
loop_
_entity.id
_entity.type
_entity.pdbx_description
1 polymer ?
#
loop_
_entity_poly.entity_id
_entity_poly.type
_entity_poly.pdbx_seq_one_letter_code
_entity_poly.pdbx_strand_id
1 'polypeptide(L)'
;MLGFRPLSVGKRTPQAYHQAPIYDPDIEDGADNEKGYSSDDDNYVSSPGPSPYSSRQSSSSYDVNPNNIESRPLNPNSSHRRAPSRPRFSAYSYRNPRACTRYFGLAIASTLLFFIWFLFSSSWESIRTAELGIHKPPPPPRVWESFPFLKRYHGGIRTLVTRDKNVPEYPTKQDIDPEMPKPEATGAPVEKRSQGAHIPDSVPFDPYPEYSELTYVEEYGPVETCYLDANDTIKIPGVRAYKGVTDGMPENVMGSYSLLGLRNDVCFERFGRLGPYGMGYSKRSGGTGAGMEGDREGIDKVWKANPEVDFRELKWTDVLDRCLSRNKGRFQTQPKTSEPSFQTMAMHRRDTVHNTTSTRNTTTVHIDQTVREQPKAAYNKLIPRTAVLIRTWSDYSYDDEDIMYLRALISELSIASGGEYHVHFLIHVKDDNKQIWADEKVYQEVLEAALPSEFAGMGTLWSERQMGLIYGGIEDSNYRSLPVHGVYRSTYMPVTYFAHQHPEFEYFWHWEMDVRYTGHYYHLFQQISKWADAQPRKGLWERNARFYVPSVHGPWEDFKHMVRVQTEHGTNNQANRWSSHLPPNPHVKETQVQKPEKPIWGPEPPQDYDGIELDPSVQPNTTMLEDNYVWGVGEPADLITFNPLFDPENTDWILSDDITGYSKEKGLPPRRVTINTSGRLSRRLLLTMHREQSHFRHTMSSEMWAASVSLHHGLKAVFAPHPVLIDRRWPTQYLAAIFNNGRNGASGGARMSVFGQGREHNLLGTTWYYNAGFAGNLWKRWLGYKVDGDGGEVEELGGEGRMCLPGVLLHPVKQVDLVQEKVDVGLDPDVVD
;
A
#
# COMPACT_ATOMS: atom_id res chain seq x y z
N MET A 1 -10.73 -59.30 16.90
CA MET A 1 -11.65 -58.37 17.62
C MET A 1 -10.82 -57.37 18.42
N LEU A 2 -10.55 -56.20 17.87
CA LEU A 2 -10.15 -55.00 18.62
C LEU A 2 -10.51 -53.86 17.72
N GLY A 3 -11.55 -53.09 18.12
CA GLY A 3 -12.14 -52.04 17.32
C GLY A 3 -11.33 -50.76 17.41
N PHE A 4 -10.98 -50.26 16.26
CA PHE A 4 -10.52 -48.90 16.11
C PHE A 4 -11.72 -47.95 15.97
N ARG A 5 -11.82 -46.98 16.87
CA ARG A 5 -12.74 -45.82 16.72
C ARG A 5 -12.06 -44.79 15.76
N PRO A 6 -12.78 -44.23 14.81
CA PRO A 6 -12.24 -43.11 14.01
C PRO A 6 -12.24 -41.83 14.84
N LEU A 7 -11.11 -41.13 14.83
CA LEU A 7 -10.98 -39.77 15.34
C LEU A 7 -11.76 -38.82 14.42
N SER A 8 -12.72 -38.11 14.99
CA SER A 8 -13.44 -37.05 14.28
C SER A 8 -12.50 -35.92 13.99
N VAL A 9 -12.25 -35.67 12.72
CA VAL A 9 -11.61 -34.45 12.21
C VAL A 9 -12.62 -33.32 12.41
N GLY A 10 -12.35 -32.46 13.37
CA GLY A 10 -13.12 -31.23 13.55
C GLY A 10 -12.95 -30.31 12.33
N LYS A 11 -14.04 -30.03 11.66
CA LYS A 11 -14.10 -28.97 10.65
C LYS A 11 -13.73 -27.65 11.33
N ARG A 12 -12.55 -27.11 11.00
CA ARG A 12 -12.22 -25.72 11.34
C ARG A 12 -13.08 -24.82 10.43
N THR A 13 -13.96 -24.08 11.03
CA THR A 13 -14.62 -22.94 10.37
C THR A 13 -13.55 -21.92 9.98
N PRO A 14 -13.56 -21.38 8.74
CA PRO A 14 -12.68 -20.30 8.37
C PRO A 14 -12.98 -19.10 9.27
N GLN A 15 -11.97 -18.55 9.91
CA GLN A 15 -12.08 -17.25 10.57
C GLN A 15 -12.33 -16.20 9.48
N ALA A 16 -13.52 -15.60 9.51
CA ALA A 16 -13.82 -14.45 8.68
C ALA A 16 -12.83 -13.32 9.02
N TYR A 17 -12.03 -12.91 8.04
CA TYR A 17 -11.31 -11.66 8.14
C TYR A 17 -12.34 -10.55 8.26
N HIS A 18 -12.31 -9.83 9.38
CA HIS A 18 -13.11 -8.62 9.50
C HIS A 18 -12.70 -7.65 8.39
N GLN A 19 -13.59 -7.46 7.45
CA GLN A 19 -13.55 -6.32 6.56
C GLN A 19 -13.51 -5.08 7.45
N ALA A 20 -12.61 -4.15 7.15
CA ALA A 20 -12.79 -2.80 7.66
C ALA A 20 -14.23 -2.39 7.34
N PRO A 21 -14.98 -1.83 8.31
CA PRO A 21 -16.40 -1.59 8.14
C PRO A 21 -16.64 -0.86 6.83
N ILE A 22 -17.52 -1.43 6.00
CA ILE A 22 -18.03 -0.77 4.80
C ILE A 22 -18.74 0.46 5.33
N TYR A 23 -18.16 1.63 5.09
CA TYR A 23 -18.73 2.89 5.50
C TYR A 23 -19.98 3.14 4.63
N ASP A 24 -21.13 3.20 5.27
CA ASP A 24 -22.38 3.60 4.64
C ASP A 24 -22.40 5.14 4.50
N PRO A 25 -22.40 5.68 3.28
CA PRO A 25 -22.32 7.13 3.04
C PRO A 25 -23.66 7.87 3.14
N ASP A 26 -24.75 7.20 3.54
CA ASP A 26 -26.09 7.79 3.52
C ASP A 26 -26.52 8.45 4.85
N ILE A 27 -25.60 8.79 5.75
CA ILE A 27 -25.91 9.67 6.87
C ILE A 27 -25.55 11.12 6.49
N GLU A 28 -26.49 11.78 5.84
CA GLU A 28 -26.48 13.23 5.70
C GLU A 28 -26.86 13.90 7.03
N ASP A 29 -26.06 14.88 7.38
CA ASP A 29 -26.30 16.02 8.25
C ASP A 29 -27.31 15.88 9.40
N GLY A 30 -26.78 15.66 10.58
CA GLY A 30 -27.52 15.86 11.80
C GLY A 30 -26.70 15.58 13.04
N ALA A 31 -26.07 16.61 13.56
CA ALA A 31 -25.64 16.79 14.94
C ALA A 31 -24.66 15.75 15.50
N ASP A 32 -23.52 16.28 15.94
CA ASP A 32 -22.60 15.75 16.94
C ASP A 32 -23.08 14.52 17.70
N ASN A 33 -22.62 13.35 17.29
CA ASN A 33 -22.62 12.16 18.12
C ASN A 33 -21.32 11.41 17.94
N GLU A 34 -20.43 11.63 18.89
CA GLU A 34 -19.35 10.70 19.20
C GLU A 34 -19.95 9.31 19.46
N LYS A 35 -19.95 8.45 18.47
CA LYS A 35 -20.10 7.01 18.66
C LYS A 35 -18.81 6.33 18.33
N GLY A 36 -18.10 5.98 19.39
CA GLY A 36 -16.95 5.12 19.33
C GLY A 36 -17.27 3.80 18.61
N TYR A 37 -16.39 3.39 17.72
CA TYR A 37 -16.37 2.04 17.20
C TYR A 37 -16.08 1.09 18.34
N SER A 38 -17.06 0.28 18.76
CA SER A 38 -16.81 -0.88 19.60
C SER A 38 -16.31 -2.00 18.68
N SER A 39 -15.07 -2.37 18.82
CA SER A 39 -14.59 -3.67 18.40
C SER A 39 -15.06 -4.68 19.44
N ASP A 40 -16.13 -5.38 19.16
CA ASP A 40 -16.49 -6.58 19.90
C ASP A 40 -15.54 -7.69 19.45
N ASP A 41 -14.58 -7.96 20.28
CA ASP A 41 -13.95 -9.27 20.47
C ASP A 41 -13.03 -9.14 21.67
N ASP A 42 -13.53 -9.61 22.80
CA ASP A 42 -12.67 -10.32 23.76
C ASP A 42 -13.50 -10.80 24.95
N ASN A 43 -13.91 -12.05 24.89
CA ASN A 43 -14.23 -12.83 26.07
C ASN A 43 -12.94 -13.21 26.79
N TYR A 44 -12.59 -12.49 27.84
CA TYR A 44 -11.73 -13.01 28.89
C TYR A 44 -12.35 -12.76 30.26
N VAL A 45 -12.66 -13.86 30.89
CA VAL A 45 -13.03 -13.97 32.28
C VAL A 45 -11.83 -13.62 33.15
N SER A 46 -11.97 -12.62 34.03
CA SER A 46 -11.07 -12.46 35.16
C SER A 46 -11.81 -12.05 36.41
N SER A 47 -11.53 -12.76 37.44
CA SER A 47 -12.04 -12.63 38.81
C SER A 47 -11.47 -11.40 39.54
N PRO A 48 -12.14 -10.94 40.61
CA PRO A 48 -11.88 -9.63 41.20
C PRO A 48 -10.93 -9.68 42.40
N GLY A 49 -10.27 -8.57 42.65
CA GLY A 49 -9.61 -8.32 43.93
C GLY A 49 -9.03 -6.91 44.00
N PRO A 50 -8.80 -6.32 45.18
CA PRO A 50 -9.56 -5.20 45.70
C PRO A 50 -8.77 -3.85 45.64
N SER A 51 -9.55 -2.75 45.64
CA SER A 51 -9.07 -1.36 45.91
C SER A 51 -8.66 -1.22 47.40
N PRO A 52 -8.10 -0.13 47.91
CA PRO A 52 -8.28 1.27 47.56
C PRO A 52 -7.05 2.19 47.66
N TYR A 53 -7.06 3.41 47.11
CA TYR A 53 -6.69 4.63 47.84
C TYR A 53 -7.03 5.90 47.06
N SER A 54 -7.70 6.80 47.76
CA SER A 54 -8.09 8.11 47.35
C SER A 54 -6.97 9.10 47.45
N SER A 55 -6.86 10.07 46.52
CA SER A 55 -6.46 11.43 46.89
C SER A 55 -7.02 12.44 45.88
N ARG A 56 -7.75 13.37 46.42
CA ARG A 56 -8.23 14.62 45.82
C ARG A 56 -7.06 15.49 45.38
N GLN A 57 -7.16 16.15 44.22
CA GLN A 57 -6.74 17.51 44.08
C GLN A 57 -7.57 18.29 43.07
N SER A 58 -7.92 19.46 43.47
CA SER A 58 -8.76 20.47 42.87
C SER A 58 -8.08 21.26 41.76
N SER A 59 -8.76 21.48 40.66
CA SER A 59 -8.37 22.46 39.64
C SER A 59 -9.09 23.78 39.87
N SER A 60 -8.35 24.89 39.90
CA SER A 60 -8.88 26.22 39.83
C SER A 60 -8.47 26.87 38.51
N SER A 61 -9.48 27.27 37.76
CA SER A 61 -9.39 28.12 36.58
C SER A 61 -9.14 29.57 36.95
N TYR A 62 -8.27 30.25 36.21
CA TYR A 62 -8.19 31.73 36.21
C TYR A 62 -8.29 32.27 34.79
N ASP A 63 -9.35 33.02 34.56
CA ASP A 63 -9.48 33.97 33.47
C ASP A 63 -8.65 35.20 33.75
N VAL A 64 -7.91 35.68 32.77
CA VAL A 64 -7.27 37.05 32.82
C VAL A 64 -7.51 37.73 31.48
N ASN A 65 -8.19 38.86 31.57
CA ASN A 65 -8.35 39.83 30.50
C ASN A 65 -7.31 40.99 30.68
N PRO A 66 -6.67 41.49 29.60
CA PRO A 66 -5.62 42.48 29.67
C PRO A 66 -6.12 43.87 29.37
N ASN A 67 -5.71 44.84 30.17
CA ASN A 67 -5.33 46.20 29.72
C ASN A 67 -5.07 47.11 30.91
N ASN A 68 -3.92 47.62 31.08
CA ASN A 68 -3.45 48.99 31.07
C ASN A 68 -2.19 49.23 31.93
N ILE A 69 -1.32 50.00 31.36
CA ILE A 69 -0.02 50.49 31.71
C ILE A 69 -0.13 51.65 32.71
N GLU A 70 0.74 51.74 33.75
CA GLU A 70 1.60 52.88 34.00
C GLU A 70 2.31 52.83 35.37
N SER A 71 3.59 53.00 35.31
CA SER A 71 4.66 53.64 36.10
C SER A 71 4.60 53.85 37.64
N ARG A 72 5.60 53.23 38.29
CA ARG A 72 6.56 53.58 39.37
C ARG A 72 6.41 54.97 40.15
N PRO A 73 7.10 55.21 41.34
CA PRO A 73 7.98 54.39 42.19
C PRO A 73 7.93 54.67 43.72
N LEU A 74 8.69 53.81 44.45
CA LEU A 74 9.51 54.01 45.69
C LEU A 74 8.94 54.37 47.03
N ASN A 75 9.05 53.47 48.02
CA ASN A 75 9.60 53.38 49.37
C ASN A 75 9.68 54.67 50.27
N PRO A 76 9.95 54.62 51.63
CA PRO A 76 9.71 53.59 52.67
C PRO A 76 9.23 54.18 54.02
N ASN A 77 9.07 53.24 54.95
CA ASN A 77 9.23 53.49 56.45
C ASN A 77 8.01 53.66 57.37
N SER A 78 8.09 52.76 58.33
CA SER A 78 7.91 52.91 59.81
C SER A 78 6.50 52.63 60.36
N SER A 79 6.49 51.57 61.14
CA SER A 79 6.15 51.54 62.59
C SER A 79 4.71 51.60 63.05
N HIS A 80 4.40 50.62 63.85
CA HIS A 80 3.60 50.59 65.08
C HIS A 80 2.10 50.35 65.05
N ARG A 81 1.78 49.23 65.67
CA ARG A 81 0.76 48.95 66.68
C ARG A 81 -0.72 49.18 66.38
N ARG A 82 -1.45 48.19 66.56
CA ARG A 82 -2.61 47.87 67.36
C ARG A 82 -3.69 47.08 66.62
N ALA A 83 -3.97 45.90 67.15
CA ALA A 83 -5.19 45.17 66.80
C ALA A 83 -6.41 46.03 67.22
N PRO A 84 -7.48 45.94 66.45
CA PRO A 84 -8.73 45.53 67.05
C PRO A 84 -9.61 44.63 66.12
N SER A 85 -10.31 43.79 66.82
CA SER A 85 -11.70 43.30 66.61
C SER A 85 -12.08 42.77 65.24
N ARG A 86 -12.35 41.48 65.20
CA ARG A 86 -13.07 40.74 64.13
C ARG A 86 -14.50 41.34 63.93
N PRO A 87 -14.89 41.62 62.73
CA PRO A 87 -16.31 41.67 62.39
C PRO A 87 -16.80 40.24 62.09
N ARG A 88 -17.87 39.87 62.74
CA ARG A 88 -18.70 38.72 62.44
C ARG A 88 -19.26 38.89 61.05
N PHE A 89 -18.77 38.06 60.08
CA PHE A 89 -19.52 37.87 58.85
C PHE A 89 -20.73 36.97 59.13
N SER A 90 -21.90 37.54 58.97
CA SER A 90 -23.16 36.80 58.87
C SER A 90 -23.14 35.89 57.63
N ALA A 91 -23.18 34.62 57.84
CA ALA A 91 -23.43 33.64 56.77
C ALA A 91 -24.84 33.84 56.24
N TYR A 92 -24.98 34.48 55.13
CA TYR A 92 -26.18 34.42 54.30
C TYR A 92 -26.30 33.01 53.76
N SER A 93 -27.10 32.19 54.40
CA SER A 93 -27.57 30.93 53.80
C SER A 93 -28.52 31.25 52.65
N TYR A 94 -28.06 31.05 51.43
CA TYR A 94 -28.91 31.02 50.26
C TYR A 94 -29.83 29.80 50.42
N ARG A 95 -31.02 29.97 51.01
CA ARG A 95 -32.09 29.01 50.89
C ARG A 95 -32.65 29.15 49.49
N ASN A 96 -32.21 28.29 48.55
CA ASN A 96 -32.93 28.12 47.29
C ASN A 96 -34.39 27.89 47.57
N PRO A 97 -35.30 28.67 47.00
CA PRO A 97 -36.73 28.46 47.22
C PRO A 97 -37.05 27.05 46.73
N ARG A 98 -37.68 26.26 47.58
CA ARG A 98 -38.13 24.85 47.33
C ARG A 98 -38.92 24.71 46.02
N ALA A 99 -39.46 25.82 45.49
CA ALA A 99 -40.08 25.89 44.17
C ALA A 99 -39.08 25.67 43.01
N CYS A 100 -37.90 26.30 42.98
CA CYS A 100 -36.92 26.15 41.88
C CYS A 100 -36.36 24.73 41.76
N THR A 101 -36.08 24.05 42.89
CA THR A 101 -35.63 22.65 42.82
C THR A 101 -36.74 21.68 42.35
N ARG A 102 -38.00 21.97 42.65
CA ARG A 102 -39.12 21.21 42.14
C ARG A 102 -39.33 21.40 40.63
N TYR A 103 -39.28 22.63 40.14
CA TYR A 103 -39.39 22.88 38.70
C TYR A 103 -38.23 22.36 37.90
N PHE A 104 -36.99 22.38 38.44
CA PHE A 104 -35.80 21.81 37.81
C PHE A 104 -35.89 20.31 37.78
N GLY A 105 -36.34 19.68 38.87
CA GLY A 105 -36.60 18.22 38.89
C GLY A 105 -37.72 17.79 37.93
N LEU A 106 -38.79 18.57 37.82
CA LEU A 106 -39.84 18.33 36.82
C LEU A 106 -39.37 18.52 35.38
N ALA A 107 -38.52 19.51 35.13
CA ALA A 107 -37.95 19.74 33.80
C ALA A 107 -37.07 18.56 33.37
N ILE A 108 -36.17 18.09 34.26
CA ILE A 108 -35.34 16.89 34.00
C ILE A 108 -36.21 15.66 33.77
N ALA A 109 -37.22 15.44 34.63
CA ALA A 109 -38.10 14.29 34.50
C ALA A 109 -38.92 14.31 33.18
N SER A 110 -39.40 15.49 32.76
CA SER A 110 -40.15 15.66 31.50
C SER A 110 -39.22 15.45 30.30
N THR A 111 -37.96 15.94 30.36
CA THR A 111 -36.97 15.73 29.28
C THR A 111 -36.60 14.25 29.13
N LEU A 112 -36.41 13.54 30.27
CA LEU A 112 -36.20 12.11 30.29
C LEU A 112 -37.39 11.31 29.74
N LEU A 113 -38.61 11.68 30.15
CA LEU A 113 -39.83 11.04 29.66
C LEU A 113 -40.02 11.29 28.14
N PHE A 114 -39.72 12.52 27.69
CA PHE A 114 -39.76 12.84 26.26
C PHE A 114 -38.71 12.06 25.46
N PHE A 115 -37.49 11.93 26.00
CA PHE A 115 -36.44 11.15 25.38
C PHE A 115 -36.79 9.63 25.34
N ILE A 116 -37.33 9.09 26.41
CA ILE A 116 -37.81 7.70 26.45
C ILE A 116 -38.98 7.48 25.46
N TRP A 117 -39.90 8.42 25.42
CA TRP A 117 -41.01 8.38 24.46
C TRP A 117 -40.51 8.47 23.00
N PHE A 118 -39.53 9.32 22.72
CA PHE A 118 -38.89 9.46 21.42
C PHE A 118 -38.18 8.17 21.00
N LEU A 119 -37.43 7.53 21.91
CA LEU A 119 -36.78 6.23 21.65
C LEU A 119 -37.82 5.13 21.38
N PHE A 120 -38.88 5.06 22.16
CA PHE A 120 -39.97 4.10 21.95
C PHE A 120 -40.72 4.34 20.65
N SER A 121 -41.02 5.58 20.33
CA SER A 121 -41.64 5.98 19.09
C SER A 121 -40.79 5.62 17.86
N SER A 122 -39.51 5.95 17.91
CA SER A 122 -38.53 5.62 16.86
C SER A 122 -38.34 4.12 16.69
N SER A 123 -38.27 3.37 17.81
CA SER A 123 -38.18 1.91 17.79
C SER A 123 -39.44 1.28 17.23
N TRP A 124 -40.63 1.77 17.63
CA TRP A 124 -41.92 1.26 17.14
C TRP A 124 -42.14 1.56 15.67
N GLU A 125 -41.72 2.71 15.20
CA GLU A 125 -41.77 3.09 13.79
C GLU A 125 -40.84 2.19 12.96
N SER A 126 -39.64 1.87 13.48
CA SER A 126 -38.71 0.93 12.89
C SER A 126 -39.26 -0.49 12.81
N ILE A 127 -39.90 -0.97 13.89
CA ILE A 127 -40.55 -2.29 13.93
C ILE A 127 -41.74 -2.33 12.98
N ARG A 128 -42.58 -1.30 12.99
CA ARG A 128 -43.75 -1.20 12.12
C ARG A 128 -43.38 -1.11 10.64
N THR A 129 -42.29 -0.43 10.29
CA THR A 129 -41.76 -0.40 8.90
C THR A 129 -41.22 -1.77 8.50
N ALA A 130 -40.59 -2.50 9.43
CA ALA A 130 -40.11 -3.86 9.16
C ALA A 130 -41.30 -4.85 9.03
N GLU A 131 -42.33 -4.76 9.88
CA GLU A 131 -43.54 -5.63 9.82
C GLU A 131 -44.40 -5.35 8.58
N LEU A 132 -44.45 -4.10 8.13
CA LEU A 132 -45.21 -3.72 6.93
C LEU A 132 -44.45 -3.99 5.63
N GLY A 133 -43.20 -4.51 5.69
CA GLY A 133 -42.36 -4.75 4.51
C GLY A 133 -42.08 -3.47 3.69
N ILE A 134 -42.20 -2.30 4.32
CA ILE A 134 -41.85 -1.04 3.69
C ILE A 134 -40.34 -0.92 3.79
N HIS A 135 -39.66 -1.60 2.88
CA HIS A 135 -38.24 -1.32 2.67
C HIS A 135 -38.13 0.12 2.15
N LYS A 136 -37.34 0.94 2.84
CA LYS A 136 -36.88 2.18 2.20
C LYS A 136 -36.32 1.76 0.84
N PRO A 137 -36.72 2.42 -0.25
CA PRO A 137 -36.10 2.09 -1.55
C PRO A 137 -34.60 2.16 -1.36
N PRO A 138 -33.84 1.21 -1.91
CA PRO A 138 -32.39 1.29 -1.84
C PRO A 138 -31.95 2.66 -2.40
N PRO A 139 -30.92 3.26 -1.84
CA PRO A 139 -30.40 4.52 -2.37
C PRO A 139 -30.18 4.36 -3.88
N PRO A 140 -30.39 5.40 -4.68
CA PRO A 140 -30.19 5.31 -6.11
C PRO A 140 -28.74 4.88 -6.37
N PRO A 141 -28.52 3.97 -7.35
CA PRO A 141 -27.19 3.50 -7.65
C PRO A 141 -26.29 4.70 -7.98
N ARG A 142 -25.02 4.61 -7.58
CA ARG A 142 -24.07 5.69 -7.86
C ARG A 142 -23.87 5.79 -9.38
N VAL A 143 -23.54 6.99 -9.85
CA VAL A 143 -23.50 7.28 -11.30
C VAL A 143 -22.63 6.29 -12.05
N TRP A 144 -21.47 5.92 -11.50
CA TRP A 144 -20.57 4.96 -12.12
C TRP A 144 -21.11 3.53 -12.15
N GLU A 145 -21.97 3.15 -11.22
CA GLU A 145 -22.65 1.85 -11.19
C GLU A 145 -23.71 1.71 -12.30
N SER A 146 -24.18 2.84 -12.83
CA SER A 146 -25.10 2.85 -13.97
C SER A 146 -24.39 2.55 -15.30
N PHE A 147 -23.07 2.62 -15.35
CA PHE A 147 -22.34 2.27 -16.56
C PHE A 147 -22.34 0.75 -16.76
N PRO A 148 -22.59 0.27 -18.00
CA PRO A 148 -22.65 -1.16 -18.24
C PRO A 148 -21.28 -1.80 -18.00
N PHE A 149 -21.28 -2.98 -17.39
CA PHE A 149 -20.08 -3.80 -17.31
C PHE A 149 -19.57 -4.13 -18.70
N LEU A 150 -18.30 -4.40 -18.82
CA LEU A 150 -17.73 -5.02 -20.00
C LEU A 150 -18.45 -6.35 -20.23
N LYS A 151 -18.71 -6.71 -21.47
CA LYS A 151 -19.39 -7.99 -21.81
C LYS A 151 -18.63 -9.19 -21.27
N ARG A 152 -17.32 -9.03 -21.19
CA ARG A 152 -16.38 -9.95 -20.58
C ARG A 152 -15.25 -9.12 -20.01
N TYR A 153 -14.53 -9.66 -19.04
CA TYR A 153 -13.39 -8.93 -18.52
C TYR A 153 -12.30 -8.83 -19.60
N HIS A 154 -11.95 -9.98 -20.21
CA HIS A 154 -10.95 -10.05 -21.29
C HIS A 154 -11.13 -11.37 -22.03
N GLY A 155 -10.54 -11.48 -23.22
CA GLY A 155 -10.61 -12.71 -24.01
C GLY A 155 -9.52 -13.72 -23.66
N GLY A 156 -9.56 -14.85 -24.38
CA GLY A 156 -8.64 -15.97 -24.17
C GLY A 156 -7.62 -16.16 -25.29
N ILE A 157 -6.70 -17.12 -25.09
CA ILE A 157 -5.56 -17.39 -25.98
C ILE A 157 -5.96 -17.83 -27.40
N ARG A 158 -7.21 -18.23 -27.64
CA ARG A 158 -7.71 -18.58 -28.96
C ARG A 158 -8.16 -17.36 -29.79
N THR A 159 -8.19 -16.18 -29.17
CA THR A 159 -8.66 -14.94 -29.82
C THR A 159 -7.55 -13.91 -30.01
N LEU A 160 -6.29 -14.33 -29.94
CA LEU A 160 -5.15 -13.41 -30.01
C LEU A 160 -5.03 -12.72 -31.37
N VAL A 161 -4.86 -11.42 -31.31
CA VAL A 161 -4.56 -10.56 -32.47
C VAL A 161 -3.33 -9.70 -32.18
N THR A 162 -2.70 -9.20 -33.21
CA THR A 162 -1.64 -8.20 -33.01
C THR A 162 -2.25 -6.90 -32.45
N ARG A 163 -1.49 -6.17 -31.65
CA ARG A 163 -1.98 -4.96 -30.97
C ARG A 163 -2.63 -3.94 -31.92
N ASP A 164 -2.05 -3.79 -33.11
CA ASP A 164 -2.55 -2.88 -34.16
C ASP A 164 -3.89 -3.31 -34.77
N LYS A 165 -4.25 -4.58 -34.66
CA LYS A 165 -5.52 -5.14 -35.14
C LYS A 165 -6.58 -5.27 -34.07
N ASN A 166 -6.22 -5.04 -32.83
CA ASN A 166 -7.18 -5.07 -31.73
C ASN A 166 -8.18 -3.93 -31.89
N VAL A 167 -9.45 -4.25 -31.78
CA VAL A 167 -10.55 -3.27 -31.67
C VAL A 167 -11.00 -3.31 -30.22
N PRO A 168 -10.57 -2.36 -29.38
CA PRO A 168 -10.89 -2.39 -27.97
C PRO A 168 -12.39 -2.37 -27.74
N GLU A 169 -12.89 -3.20 -26.82
CA GLU A 169 -14.27 -3.13 -26.38
C GLU A 169 -14.56 -1.78 -25.69
N TYR A 170 -13.56 -1.24 -25.02
CA TYR A 170 -13.58 0.04 -24.33
C TYR A 170 -12.14 0.65 -24.25
N PRO A 171 -11.99 1.98 -24.27
CA PRO A 171 -12.98 3.00 -24.60
C PRO A 171 -13.28 3.06 -26.11
N THR A 172 -14.51 3.37 -26.44
CA THR A 172 -14.92 3.71 -27.82
C THR A 172 -15.01 5.21 -28.00
N LYS A 173 -15.04 5.70 -29.26
CA LYS A 173 -15.28 7.13 -29.54
C LYS A 173 -16.58 7.64 -28.94
N GLN A 174 -17.58 6.77 -28.84
CA GLN A 174 -18.90 7.08 -28.28
C GLN A 174 -18.87 7.22 -26.74
N ASP A 175 -17.96 6.51 -26.08
CA ASP A 175 -17.78 6.65 -24.64
C ASP A 175 -17.01 7.95 -24.29
N ILE A 176 -16.28 8.49 -25.28
CA ILE A 176 -15.57 9.77 -25.17
C ILE A 176 -16.48 10.95 -25.50
N ASP A 177 -17.34 10.81 -26.49
CA ASP A 177 -18.27 11.83 -26.94
C ASP A 177 -19.71 11.30 -26.94
N PRO A 178 -20.47 11.49 -25.85
CA PRO A 178 -21.84 11.00 -25.74
C PRO A 178 -22.83 11.67 -26.70
N GLU A 179 -22.45 12.79 -27.32
CA GLU A 179 -23.30 13.46 -28.34
C GLU A 179 -23.11 12.84 -29.73
N MET A 180 -22.10 11.98 -29.92
CA MET A 180 -21.98 11.25 -31.16
C MET A 180 -23.17 10.29 -31.35
N PRO A 181 -23.86 10.30 -32.50
CA PRO A 181 -24.93 9.37 -32.77
C PRO A 181 -24.39 7.94 -32.65
N LYS A 182 -25.05 7.12 -31.83
CA LYS A 182 -24.73 5.71 -31.72
C LYS A 182 -24.84 5.14 -33.13
N PRO A 183 -23.81 4.43 -33.69
CA PRO A 183 -24.00 3.72 -34.91
C PRO A 183 -25.17 2.77 -34.69
N GLU A 184 -26.14 2.82 -35.57
CA GLU A 184 -27.18 1.78 -35.60
C GLU A 184 -26.47 0.45 -35.47
N ALA A 185 -26.87 -0.32 -34.48
CA ALA A 185 -26.38 -1.67 -34.32
C ALA A 185 -26.71 -2.40 -35.63
N THR A 186 -25.84 -2.30 -36.60
CA THR A 186 -25.85 -3.20 -37.73
C THR A 186 -25.60 -4.56 -37.10
N GLY A 187 -26.70 -5.23 -36.79
CA GLY A 187 -26.75 -6.56 -36.23
C GLY A 187 -26.21 -7.56 -37.23
N ALA A 188 -24.93 -7.46 -37.52
CA ALA A 188 -24.21 -8.64 -37.92
C ALA A 188 -24.16 -9.51 -36.65
N PRO A 189 -24.76 -10.71 -36.67
CA PRO A 189 -24.58 -11.65 -35.59
C PRO A 189 -23.07 -11.75 -35.39
N VAL A 190 -22.60 -11.60 -34.14
CA VAL A 190 -21.25 -12.03 -33.79
C VAL A 190 -21.20 -13.48 -34.27
N GLU A 191 -20.58 -13.70 -35.44
CA GLU A 191 -20.31 -15.04 -35.92
C GLU A 191 -19.69 -15.77 -34.77
N LYS A 192 -20.34 -16.83 -34.30
CA LYS A 192 -19.74 -17.76 -33.32
C LYS A 192 -18.40 -18.13 -33.93
N ARG A 193 -17.33 -17.51 -33.48
CA ARG A 193 -15.99 -17.79 -33.97
C ARG A 193 -15.77 -19.25 -33.83
N SER A 194 -15.35 -19.84 -34.92
CA SER A 194 -15.30 -21.26 -35.16
C SER A 194 -14.59 -22.00 -34.02
N GLN A 195 -15.28 -22.96 -33.45
CA GLN A 195 -14.68 -24.04 -32.68
C GLN A 195 -13.53 -24.60 -33.51
N GLY A 196 -12.28 -24.34 -33.12
CA GLY A 196 -11.10 -24.87 -33.81
C GLY A 196 -9.97 -23.87 -34.11
N ALA A 197 -10.04 -22.64 -33.59
CA ALA A 197 -8.89 -21.72 -33.73
C ALA A 197 -7.65 -22.33 -33.07
N HIS A 198 -6.60 -22.50 -33.86
CA HIS A 198 -5.30 -23.02 -33.41
C HIS A 198 -4.73 -22.10 -32.31
N ILE A 199 -4.41 -22.67 -31.17
CA ILE A 199 -3.70 -21.91 -30.09
C ILE A 199 -2.30 -21.58 -30.61
N PRO A 200 -1.91 -20.31 -30.66
CA PRO A 200 -0.56 -19.95 -31.09
C PRO A 200 0.48 -20.44 -30.08
N ASP A 201 1.71 -20.63 -30.57
CA ASP A 201 2.82 -21.03 -29.70
C ASP A 201 3.20 -19.90 -28.73
N SER A 202 3.30 -20.24 -27.44
CA SER A 202 3.92 -19.34 -26.46
C SER A 202 5.42 -19.21 -26.73
N VAL A 203 5.97 -18.04 -26.41
CA VAL A 203 7.40 -17.73 -26.57
C VAL A 203 8.04 -17.45 -25.20
N PRO A 204 9.33 -17.73 -25.03
CA PRO A 204 10.05 -17.30 -23.83
C PRO A 204 9.96 -15.78 -23.68
N PHE A 205 9.78 -15.32 -22.44
CA PHE A 205 9.79 -13.92 -22.07
C PHE A 205 11.02 -13.65 -21.20
N ASP A 206 12.02 -13.02 -21.79
CA ASP A 206 13.29 -12.69 -21.14
C ASP A 206 13.49 -11.16 -21.13
N PRO A 207 13.29 -10.50 -19.98
CA PRO A 207 13.44 -9.06 -19.87
C PRO A 207 14.82 -8.61 -19.35
N TYR A 208 15.72 -9.55 -19.10
CA TYR A 208 17.03 -9.24 -18.54
C TYR A 208 17.94 -8.59 -19.60
N PRO A 209 18.95 -7.81 -19.17
CA PRO A 209 20.02 -7.40 -20.04
C PRO A 209 20.72 -8.62 -20.68
N GLU A 210 21.26 -8.43 -21.88
CA GLU A 210 22.13 -9.45 -22.46
C GLU A 210 23.45 -9.52 -21.66
N TYR A 211 23.44 -10.33 -20.60
CA TYR A 211 24.57 -10.45 -19.65
C TYR A 211 25.89 -10.91 -20.29
N SER A 212 25.83 -11.52 -21.47
CA SER A 212 27.01 -11.98 -22.24
C SER A 212 27.57 -10.91 -23.18
N GLU A 213 26.86 -9.78 -23.35
CA GLU A 213 27.33 -8.69 -24.22
C GLU A 213 28.60 -8.04 -23.65
N LEU A 214 29.59 -7.83 -24.49
CA LEU A 214 30.90 -7.27 -24.08
C LEU A 214 30.76 -5.92 -23.38
N THR A 215 29.89 -5.05 -23.87
CA THR A 215 29.58 -3.74 -23.27
C THR A 215 29.07 -3.87 -21.84
N TYR A 216 28.18 -4.85 -21.60
CA TYR A 216 27.69 -5.12 -20.27
C TYR A 216 28.80 -5.66 -19.34
N VAL A 217 29.54 -6.65 -19.85
CA VAL A 217 30.62 -7.27 -19.06
C VAL A 217 31.74 -6.27 -18.73
N GLU A 218 32.10 -5.39 -19.64
CA GLU A 218 33.09 -4.32 -19.40
C GLU A 218 32.60 -3.31 -18.36
N GLU A 219 31.31 -3.00 -18.35
CA GLU A 219 30.72 -2.02 -17.44
C GLU A 219 30.45 -2.61 -16.03
N TYR A 220 29.81 -3.78 -15.95
CA TYR A 220 29.27 -4.34 -14.70
C TYR A 220 29.90 -5.67 -14.28
N GLY A 221 30.76 -6.25 -15.09
CA GLY A 221 31.31 -7.59 -14.91
C GLY A 221 30.41 -8.71 -15.42
N PRO A 222 30.97 -9.94 -15.55
CA PRO A 222 30.21 -11.09 -16.00
C PRO A 222 29.19 -11.50 -14.94
N VAL A 223 28.02 -11.98 -15.40
CA VAL A 223 27.02 -12.59 -14.54
C VAL A 223 27.21 -14.09 -14.56
N GLU A 224 27.55 -14.64 -13.40
CA GLU A 224 27.60 -16.09 -13.25
C GLU A 224 26.20 -16.66 -13.06
N THR A 225 25.88 -17.70 -13.85
CA THR A 225 24.58 -18.37 -13.79
C THR A 225 24.32 -18.95 -12.40
N CYS A 226 23.14 -18.66 -11.87
CA CYS A 226 22.68 -19.24 -10.63
C CYS A 226 21.78 -20.46 -10.93
N TYR A 227 21.89 -21.49 -10.09
CA TYR A 227 21.15 -22.75 -10.21
C TYR A 227 20.34 -22.99 -8.93
N LEU A 228 19.24 -23.71 -9.07
CA LEU A 228 18.37 -24.03 -7.93
C LEU A 228 18.98 -25.10 -7.03
N ASP A 229 19.72 -26.05 -7.61
CA ASP A 229 20.39 -27.14 -6.88
C ASP A 229 21.87 -26.86 -6.59
N ALA A 230 22.44 -27.60 -5.66
CA ALA A 230 23.86 -27.51 -5.29
C ALA A 230 24.83 -28.10 -6.35
N ASN A 231 24.32 -28.91 -7.25
CA ASN A 231 25.09 -29.58 -8.29
C ASN A 231 25.15 -28.82 -9.61
N ASP A 232 24.54 -27.62 -9.67
CA ASP A 232 24.46 -26.76 -10.86
C ASP A 232 23.81 -27.47 -12.07
N THR A 233 22.76 -28.25 -11.83
CA THR A 233 22.04 -28.99 -12.87
C THR A 233 20.69 -28.39 -13.21
N ILE A 234 19.99 -27.80 -12.23
CA ILE A 234 18.63 -27.27 -12.40
C ILE A 234 18.70 -25.76 -12.61
N LYS A 235 18.46 -25.34 -13.85
CA LYS A 235 18.37 -23.92 -14.21
C LYS A 235 17.10 -23.30 -13.68
N ILE A 236 17.13 -21.99 -13.54
CA ILE A 236 15.97 -21.20 -13.17
C ILE A 236 14.89 -21.34 -14.26
N PRO A 237 13.62 -21.60 -13.87
CA PRO A 237 12.53 -21.71 -14.84
C PRO A 237 12.30 -20.40 -15.60
N GLY A 238 11.97 -20.50 -16.88
CA GLY A 238 11.67 -19.35 -17.73
C GLY A 238 10.17 -19.11 -17.86
N VAL A 239 9.78 -17.85 -17.78
CA VAL A 239 8.40 -17.40 -18.05
C VAL A 239 8.12 -17.44 -19.53
N ARG A 240 6.90 -17.82 -19.93
CA ARG A 240 6.44 -17.78 -21.31
C ARG A 240 5.24 -16.85 -21.46
N ALA A 241 5.16 -16.21 -22.61
CA ALA A 241 4.09 -15.29 -22.96
C ALA A 241 3.57 -15.60 -24.38
N TYR A 242 2.41 -15.09 -24.73
CA TYR A 242 1.87 -15.13 -26.07
C TYR A 242 2.07 -13.77 -26.74
N LYS A 243 2.38 -13.77 -28.04
CA LYS A 243 2.46 -12.54 -28.83
C LYS A 243 1.07 -12.03 -29.16
N GLY A 244 0.86 -10.73 -28.99
CA GLY A 244 -0.40 -10.09 -29.25
C GLY A 244 -1.23 -9.86 -27.97
N VAL A 245 -2.47 -9.47 -28.17
CA VAL A 245 -3.48 -9.25 -27.13
C VAL A 245 -4.74 -9.99 -27.53
N THR A 246 -5.62 -10.26 -26.59
CA THR A 246 -6.93 -10.87 -26.89
C THR A 246 -7.77 -9.88 -27.67
N ASP A 247 -8.51 -10.36 -28.68
CA ASP A 247 -9.39 -9.51 -29.48
C ASP A 247 -10.47 -8.87 -28.61
N GLY A 248 -10.67 -7.58 -28.77
CA GLY A 248 -11.55 -6.79 -27.91
C GLY A 248 -10.92 -6.41 -26.56
N MET A 249 -9.63 -6.68 -26.35
CA MET A 249 -8.95 -6.27 -25.11
C MET A 249 -9.13 -4.76 -24.87
N PRO A 250 -9.74 -4.36 -23.75
CA PRO A 250 -9.95 -2.94 -23.47
C PRO A 250 -8.63 -2.19 -23.29
N GLU A 251 -8.64 -0.90 -23.63
CA GLU A 251 -7.50 -0.03 -23.32
C GLU A 251 -7.47 0.24 -21.82
N ASN A 252 -6.24 0.41 -21.29
CA ASN A 252 -6.11 0.93 -19.95
C ASN A 252 -6.61 2.38 -19.90
N VAL A 253 -7.41 2.67 -18.92
CA VAL A 253 -8.07 3.99 -18.79
C VAL A 253 -7.23 5.00 -18.01
N MET A 254 -6.36 4.52 -17.13
CA MET A 254 -5.39 5.32 -16.39
C MET A 254 -3.99 4.71 -16.54
N GLY A 255 -2.98 5.54 -16.49
CA GLY A 255 -1.59 5.13 -16.65
C GLY A 255 -1.23 4.81 -18.11
N SER A 256 -0.05 4.24 -18.33
CA SER A 256 0.40 3.92 -19.68
C SER A 256 1.53 2.90 -19.70
N TYR A 257 1.37 1.85 -20.50
CA TYR A 257 2.44 0.87 -20.77
C TYR A 257 3.64 1.52 -21.45
N SER A 258 3.39 2.27 -22.54
CA SER A 258 4.46 2.87 -23.35
C SER A 258 5.26 3.91 -22.57
N LEU A 259 4.60 4.71 -21.73
CA LEU A 259 5.27 5.70 -20.91
C LEU A 259 6.26 5.07 -19.92
N LEU A 260 5.89 3.96 -19.34
CA LEU A 260 6.73 3.23 -18.39
C LEU A 260 7.70 2.25 -19.08
N GLY A 261 7.64 2.07 -20.39
CA GLY A 261 8.43 1.07 -21.11
C GLY A 261 7.98 -0.37 -20.86
N LEU A 262 6.75 -0.57 -20.37
CA LEU A 262 6.18 -1.88 -20.17
C LEU A 262 5.63 -2.46 -21.47
N ARG A 263 5.75 -3.79 -21.63
CA ARG A 263 5.27 -4.51 -22.82
C ARG A 263 3.75 -4.67 -22.77
N ASN A 264 3.08 -4.24 -23.83
CA ASN A 264 1.64 -4.43 -24.02
C ASN A 264 1.30 -5.10 -25.37
N ASP A 265 2.32 -5.62 -26.03
CA ASP A 265 2.23 -6.39 -27.28
C ASP A 265 2.32 -7.90 -27.02
N VAL A 266 2.38 -8.29 -25.75
CA VAL A 266 2.37 -9.67 -25.27
C VAL A 266 1.35 -9.81 -24.14
N CYS A 267 0.81 -11.01 -23.98
CA CYS A 267 -0.02 -11.34 -22.83
C CYS A 267 0.46 -12.63 -22.14
N PHE A 268 0.14 -12.76 -20.87
CA PHE A 268 0.49 -13.88 -20.01
C PHE A 268 -0.80 -14.64 -19.64
N GLU A 269 -0.79 -15.94 -19.84
CA GLU A 269 -1.79 -16.84 -19.29
C GLU A 269 -1.20 -17.61 -18.11
N ARG A 270 -2.04 -18.21 -17.26
CA ARG A 270 -1.64 -18.74 -15.96
C ARG A 270 -0.52 -19.78 -16.00
N PHE A 271 -0.55 -20.72 -16.97
CA PHE A 271 0.48 -21.77 -17.05
C PHE A 271 1.80 -21.27 -17.61
N GLY A 272 1.78 -20.37 -18.60
CA GLY A 272 2.98 -19.72 -19.08
C GLY A 272 3.66 -18.85 -18.03
N ARG A 273 2.84 -18.26 -17.16
CA ARG A 273 3.28 -17.35 -16.10
C ARG A 273 3.66 -18.06 -14.79
N LEU A 274 2.85 -18.99 -14.32
CA LEU A 274 2.98 -19.63 -13.01
C LEU A 274 3.33 -21.12 -13.08
N GLY A 275 3.17 -21.75 -14.25
CA GLY A 275 3.59 -23.13 -14.47
C GLY A 275 5.05 -23.40 -14.08
N PRO A 276 6.00 -22.51 -14.45
CA PRO A 276 7.40 -22.61 -14.00
C PRO A 276 7.59 -22.66 -12.49
N TYR A 277 6.62 -22.19 -11.73
CA TYR A 277 6.65 -22.08 -10.26
C TYR A 277 5.75 -23.11 -9.56
N GLY A 278 5.27 -24.12 -10.28
CA GLY A 278 4.54 -25.25 -9.74
C GLY A 278 3.05 -25.32 -10.08
N MET A 279 2.50 -24.35 -10.82
CA MET A 279 1.11 -24.42 -11.27
C MET A 279 0.90 -25.57 -12.25
N GLY A 280 -0.13 -26.39 -12.00
CA GLY A 280 -0.43 -27.55 -12.83
C GLY A 280 0.50 -28.76 -12.59
N TYR A 281 1.43 -28.68 -11.64
CA TYR A 281 2.20 -29.84 -11.19
C TYR A 281 1.48 -30.52 -10.03
N SER A 282 1.51 -31.86 -10.02
CA SER A 282 0.99 -32.61 -8.88
C SER A 282 1.83 -32.37 -7.61
N LYS A 283 1.20 -32.50 -6.43
CA LYS A 283 1.92 -32.44 -5.16
C LYS A 283 2.98 -33.54 -5.04
N ARG A 284 2.77 -34.69 -5.67
CA ARG A 284 3.76 -35.79 -5.74
C ARG A 284 5.02 -35.42 -6.51
N SER A 285 4.88 -34.56 -7.52
CA SER A 285 6.00 -34.02 -8.31
C SER A 285 6.57 -32.72 -7.76
N GLY A 286 6.23 -32.34 -6.51
CA GLY A 286 6.71 -31.12 -5.88
C GLY A 286 6.00 -29.84 -6.28
N GLY A 287 4.91 -29.92 -7.02
CA GLY A 287 4.06 -28.79 -7.36
C GLY A 287 3.09 -28.44 -6.25
N THR A 288 2.24 -27.45 -6.50
CA THR A 288 1.20 -27.00 -5.57
C THR A 288 -0.09 -27.80 -5.70
N GLY A 289 -0.28 -28.52 -6.82
CA GLY A 289 -1.54 -29.13 -7.20
C GLY A 289 -2.60 -28.15 -7.68
N ALA A 290 -2.35 -26.86 -7.63
CA ALA A 290 -3.29 -25.83 -8.10
C ALA A 290 -3.28 -25.72 -9.63
N GLY A 291 -4.43 -25.32 -10.22
CA GLY A 291 -4.56 -25.12 -11.65
C GLY A 291 -4.58 -26.42 -12.48
N MET A 292 -4.94 -27.54 -11.87
CA MET A 292 -5.04 -28.83 -12.57
C MET A 292 -6.36 -28.99 -13.35
N GLU A 293 -7.34 -28.14 -13.07
CA GLU A 293 -8.64 -28.09 -13.72
C GLU A 293 -8.60 -27.24 -15.00
N GLY A 294 -9.58 -27.45 -15.87
CA GLY A 294 -9.81 -26.62 -17.05
C GLY A 294 -9.00 -27.03 -18.28
N ASP A 295 -8.99 -26.16 -19.28
CA ASP A 295 -8.34 -26.36 -20.56
C ASP A 295 -6.82 -26.31 -20.44
N ARG A 296 -6.18 -27.45 -20.73
CA ARG A 296 -4.72 -27.62 -20.69
C ARG A 296 -4.06 -27.62 -22.08
N GLU A 297 -4.81 -27.40 -23.14
CA GLU A 297 -4.29 -27.39 -24.49
C GLU A 297 -3.13 -26.38 -24.63
N GLY A 298 -2.02 -26.82 -25.19
CA GLY A 298 -0.83 -25.98 -25.41
C GLY A 298 0.13 -25.85 -24.21
N ILE A 299 -0.22 -26.32 -23.01
CA ILE A 299 0.67 -26.24 -21.83
C ILE A 299 1.87 -27.18 -21.88
N ASP A 300 1.79 -28.28 -22.63
CA ASP A 300 2.93 -29.20 -22.81
C ASP A 300 4.21 -28.49 -23.25
N LYS A 301 4.09 -27.45 -24.08
CA LYS A 301 5.23 -26.66 -24.54
C LYS A 301 5.86 -25.84 -23.43
N VAL A 302 5.05 -25.36 -22.46
CA VAL A 302 5.53 -24.67 -21.28
C VAL A 302 6.37 -25.61 -20.45
N TRP A 303 5.86 -26.78 -20.14
CA TRP A 303 6.55 -27.74 -19.28
C TRP A 303 7.79 -28.36 -19.92
N LYS A 304 7.74 -28.63 -21.25
CA LYS A 304 8.93 -29.10 -21.99
C LYS A 304 10.07 -28.06 -22.00
N ALA A 305 9.76 -26.77 -21.92
CA ALA A 305 10.75 -25.70 -21.95
C ALA A 305 11.35 -25.41 -20.58
N ASN A 306 10.72 -25.88 -19.50
CA ASN A 306 11.18 -25.66 -18.14
C ASN A 306 11.67 -26.98 -17.52
N PRO A 307 12.72 -26.92 -16.68
CA PRO A 307 13.15 -28.08 -15.91
C PRO A 307 12.08 -28.45 -14.90
N GLU A 308 11.97 -29.72 -14.60
CA GLU A 308 11.15 -30.19 -13.48
C GLU A 308 11.85 -29.85 -12.18
N VAL A 309 11.14 -29.18 -11.26
CA VAL A 309 11.66 -28.74 -9.97
C VAL A 309 10.81 -29.33 -8.85
N ASP A 310 11.44 -30.12 -7.96
CA ASP A 310 10.80 -30.51 -6.72
C ASP A 310 11.00 -29.42 -5.66
N PHE A 311 10.00 -28.55 -5.53
CA PHE A 311 10.06 -27.45 -4.58
C PHE A 311 10.01 -27.88 -3.11
N ARG A 312 9.65 -29.12 -2.78
CA ARG A 312 9.66 -29.63 -1.40
C ARG A 312 11.08 -29.82 -0.86
N GLU A 313 12.04 -30.05 -1.74
CA GLU A 313 13.46 -30.23 -1.40
C GLU A 313 14.23 -28.92 -1.45
N LEU A 314 13.63 -27.85 -1.94
CA LEU A 314 14.29 -26.57 -2.14
C LEU A 314 14.33 -25.75 -0.84
N LYS A 315 15.49 -25.15 -0.59
CA LYS A 315 15.65 -24.10 0.43
C LYS A 315 16.13 -22.82 -0.26
N TRP A 316 15.26 -21.86 -0.35
CA TRP A 316 15.56 -20.62 -1.06
C TRP A 316 16.73 -19.84 -0.46
N THR A 317 16.91 -19.87 0.85
CA THR A 317 18.05 -19.23 1.52
C THR A 317 19.38 -19.76 0.97
N ASP A 318 19.53 -21.09 0.85
CA ASP A 318 20.76 -21.71 0.33
C ASP A 318 21.00 -21.34 -1.13
N VAL A 319 19.93 -21.24 -1.92
CA VAL A 319 20.00 -20.84 -3.34
C VAL A 319 20.46 -19.38 -3.47
N LEU A 320 19.86 -18.49 -2.67
CA LEU A 320 20.20 -17.07 -2.63
C LEU A 320 21.66 -16.85 -2.23
N ASP A 321 22.13 -17.54 -1.19
CA ASP A 321 23.50 -17.40 -0.69
C ASP A 321 24.53 -17.88 -1.71
N ARG A 322 24.28 -19.01 -2.38
CA ARG A 322 25.14 -19.52 -3.47
C ARG A 322 25.19 -18.54 -4.64
N CYS A 323 24.02 -18.05 -5.06
CA CYS A 323 23.90 -17.09 -6.16
C CYS A 323 24.65 -15.77 -5.86
N LEU A 324 24.43 -15.21 -4.68
CA LEU A 324 25.11 -13.99 -4.25
C LEU A 324 26.64 -14.21 -4.14
N SER A 325 27.08 -15.34 -3.57
CA SER A 325 28.51 -15.64 -3.41
C SER A 325 29.25 -15.65 -4.74
N ARG A 326 28.63 -16.17 -5.80
CA ARG A 326 29.18 -16.18 -7.16
C ARG A 326 29.28 -14.78 -7.77
N ASN A 327 28.30 -13.95 -7.54
CA ASN A 327 28.13 -12.67 -8.20
C ASN A 327 28.55 -11.45 -7.35
N LYS A 328 29.05 -11.65 -6.12
CA LYS A 328 29.35 -10.58 -5.16
C LYS A 328 30.27 -9.46 -5.66
N GLY A 329 31.16 -9.79 -6.61
CA GLY A 329 32.10 -8.83 -7.19
C GLY A 329 31.45 -7.73 -8.03
N ARG A 330 30.19 -7.89 -8.42
CA ARG A 330 29.41 -6.93 -9.20
C ARG A 330 28.75 -5.86 -8.36
N PHE A 331 28.64 -6.07 -7.06
CA PHE A 331 27.83 -5.24 -6.18
C PHE A 331 28.64 -4.27 -5.33
N GLN A 332 28.03 -3.14 -5.02
CA GLN A 332 28.58 -2.20 -4.06
C GLN A 332 28.70 -2.86 -2.70
N THR A 333 29.88 -2.84 -2.12
CA THR A 333 30.12 -3.32 -0.74
C THR A 333 30.14 -2.11 0.19
N GLN A 334 29.10 -1.93 0.96
CA GLN A 334 29.14 -0.99 2.07
C GLN A 334 29.80 -1.68 3.27
N PRO A 335 30.65 -0.97 4.06
CA PRO A 335 31.17 -1.54 5.28
C PRO A 335 30.01 -1.87 6.23
N LYS A 336 29.90 -3.11 6.67
CA LYS A 336 28.97 -3.50 7.73
C LYS A 336 29.26 -2.61 8.92
N THR A 337 28.32 -1.79 9.33
CA THR A 337 28.35 -1.13 10.61
C THR A 337 28.35 -2.23 11.69
N SER A 338 29.24 -2.14 12.66
CA SER A 338 29.38 -3.12 13.74
C SER A 338 28.21 -3.09 14.75
N GLU A 339 27.09 -2.51 14.40
CA GLU A 339 25.91 -2.48 15.25
C GLU A 339 25.15 -3.79 15.20
N PRO A 340 24.72 -4.31 16.35
CA PRO A 340 24.05 -5.60 16.44
C PRO A 340 22.68 -5.57 15.75
N SER A 341 22.36 -6.62 15.00
CA SER A 341 21.03 -6.85 14.43
C SER A 341 19.96 -6.98 15.53
N PHE A 342 18.68 -6.96 15.18
CA PHE A 342 17.58 -7.27 16.11
C PHE A 342 17.84 -8.53 16.95
N GLN A 343 18.45 -9.52 16.34
CA GLN A 343 18.79 -10.80 16.96
C GLN A 343 19.91 -10.66 18.00
N THR A 344 20.93 -9.84 17.71
CA THR A 344 22.12 -9.73 18.56
C THR A 344 21.96 -8.75 19.73
N MET A 345 21.00 -7.85 19.73
CA MET A 345 20.74 -6.97 20.89
C MET A 345 20.42 -7.76 22.17
N ALA A 346 19.78 -8.89 22.08
CA ALA A 346 19.48 -9.73 23.24
C ALA A 346 20.71 -10.50 23.76
N MET A 347 21.67 -10.85 22.90
CA MET A 347 22.87 -11.62 23.25
C MET A 347 23.99 -10.77 23.83
N HIS A 348 24.26 -9.59 23.28
CA HIS A 348 25.37 -8.75 23.76
C HIS A 348 25.20 -8.20 25.19
N ARG A 349 23.98 -8.14 25.69
CA ARG A 349 23.74 -7.72 27.08
C ARG A 349 24.15 -8.79 28.12
N ARG A 350 24.30 -10.07 27.72
CA ARG A 350 24.69 -11.14 28.65
C ARG A 350 26.21 -11.29 28.80
N ASP A 351 26.98 -11.01 27.75
CA ASP A 351 28.43 -11.20 27.76
C ASP A 351 29.19 -10.04 28.45
N THR A 352 28.56 -8.86 28.55
CA THR A 352 29.19 -7.69 29.20
C THR A 352 29.08 -7.65 30.73
N VAL A 353 28.29 -8.53 31.35
CA VAL A 353 28.08 -8.55 32.81
C VAL A 353 29.12 -9.44 33.55
N HIS A 354 29.87 -10.27 32.84
CA HIS A 354 30.76 -11.25 33.52
C HIS A 354 32.26 -10.99 33.44
N ASN A 355 32.77 -9.95 32.79
CA ASN A 355 34.21 -9.68 32.81
C ASN A 355 34.57 -8.18 32.79
N THR A 356 34.40 -7.51 33.89
CA THR A 356 35.12 -6.24 34.13
C THR A 356 35.64 -6.16 35.57
N THR A 357 36.67 -6.90 35.81
CA THR A 357 37.71 -6.50 36.77
C THR A 357 39.06 -6.55 36.05
N SER A 358 39.48 -5.43 35.44
CA SER A 358 40.91 -5.15 35.27
C SER A 358 41.13 -3.74 34.71
N THR A 359 41.69 -2.91 35.55
CA THR A 359 42.72 -1.89 35.32
C THR A 359 42.62 -0.95 34.12
N ARG A 360 42.37 0.28 34.51
CA ARG A 360 42.53 1.55 33.81
C ARG A 360 44.00 1.71 33.38
N ASN A 361 44.30 1.58 32.07
CA ASN A 361 45.49 2.16 31.47
C ASN A 361 45.06 3.03 30.29
N THR A 362 45.16 4.32 30.46
CA THR A 362 45.06 5.37 29.44
C THR A 362 46.25 5.21 28.49
N THR A 363 46.00 4.65 27.33
CA THR A 363 46.91 4.70 26.18
C THR A 363 46.21 5.49 25.08
N THR A 364 46.75 6.67 24.83
CA THR A 364 46.45 7.49 23.65
C THR A 364 46.72 6.67 22.41
N VAL A 365 45.65 6.26 21.72
CA VAL A 365 45.78 5.58 20.43
C VAL A 365 46.04 6.67 19.40
N HIS A 366 47.25 6.76 18.89
CA HIS A 366 47.55 7.39 17.63
C HIS A 366 46.75 6.65 16.54
N ILE A 367 45.76 7.30 15.95
CA ILE A 367 45.11 6.82 14.74
C ILE A 367 46.13 7.00 13.60
N ASP A 368 46.81 5.92 13.31
CA ASP A 368 47.60 5.80 12.09
C ASP A 368 46.61 5.75 10.92
N GLN A 369 46.48 6.87 10.23
CA GLN A 369 45.75 6.98 8.97
C GLN A 369 46.53 6.27 7.87
N THR A 370 46.69 4.96 7.96
CA THR A 370 46.99 4.16 6.79
C THR A 370 45.67 4.12 6.00
N VAL A 371 45.58 4.97 4.98
CA VAL A 371 44.63 4.87 3.90
C VAL A 371 44.70 3.44 3.38
N ARG A 372 43.78 2.59 3.86
CA ARG A 372 43.56 1.30 3.19
C ARG A 372 43.07 1.67 1.81
N GLU A 373 43.97 1.52 0.83
CA GLU A 373 43.56 1.50 -0.58
C GLU A 373 42.37 0.53 -0.70
N GLN A 374 41.20 1.11 -1.00
CA GLN A 374 40.07 0.27 -1.39
C GLN A 374 40.54 -0.56 -2.57
N PRO A 375 40.28 -1.87 -2.60
CA PRO A 375 40.59 -2.67 -3.77
C PRO A 375 39.94 -1.96 -4.97
N LYS A 376 40.77 -1.60 -5.97
CA LYS A 376 40.27 -1.02 -7.22
C LYS A 376 39.13 -1.92 -7.67
N ALA A 377 37.93 -1.34 -7.87
CA ALA A 377 36.81 -2.07 -8.39
C ALA A 377 37.27 -2.77 -9.68
N ALA A 378 37.05 -4.07 -9.75
CA ALA A 378 37.46 -4.86 -10.90
C ALA A 378 36.72 -4.44 -12.18
N TYR A 379 35.63 -3.71 -12.03
CA TYR A 379 34.74 -3.26 -13.11
C TYR A 379 34.47 -1.75 -13.01
N ASN A 380 34.05 -1.17 -14.14
CA ASN A 380 33.86 0.28 -14.26
C ASN A 380 32.72 0.80 -13.35
N LYS A 381 31.69 -0.03 -13.11
CA LYS A 381 30.52 0.36 -12.32
C LYS A 381 30.02 -0.80 -11.45
N LEU A 382 29.82 -0.54 -10.18
CA LEU A 382 29.21 -1.48 -9.26
C LEU A 382 27.70 -1.24 -9.17
N ILE A 383 26.93 -2.31 -9.14
CA ILE A 383 25.47 -2.29 -9.07
C ILE A 383 25.03 -2.13 -7.61
N PRO A 384 24.13 -1.19 -7.27
CA PRO A 384 23.51 -1.14 -5.95
C PRO A 384 22.53 -2.32 -5.76
N ARG A 385 22.59 -2.96 -4.60
CA ARG A 385 21.65 -4.04 -4.29
C ARG A 385 20.33 -3.49 -3.76
N THR A 386 19.27 -4.22 -4.04
CA THR A 386 17.89 -3.86 -3.66
C THR A 386 17.26 -4.97 -2.82
N ALA A 387 16.71 -4.63 -1.65
CA ALA A 387 15.88 -5.54 -0.88
C ALA A 387 14.41 -5.46 -1.32
N VAL A 388 13.71 -6.58 -1.33
CA VAL A 388 12.25 -6.66 -1.53
C VAL A 388 11.66 -7.19 -0.24
N LEU A 389 11.07 -6.32 0.55
CA LEU A 389 10.55 -6.62 1.88
C LEU A 389 9.06 -6.94 1.79
N ILE A 390 8.74 -8.21 1.97
CA ILE A 390 7.37 -8.70 1.95
C ILE A 390 6.80 -8.62 3.36
N ARG A 391 5.73 -7.86 3.53
CA ARG A 391 5.03 -7.74 4.81
C ARG A 391 4.07 -8.89 5.00
N THR A 392 4.28 -9.65 6.07
CA THR A 392 3.45 -10.77 6.48
C THR A 392 3.33 -10.85 8.01
N TRP A 393 2.67 -11.85 8.55
CA TRP A 393 2.54 -12.05 9.99
C TRP A 393 2.70 -13.52 10.39
N SER A 394 3.01 -13.76 11.64
CA SER A 394 3.44 -15.08 12.14
C SER A 394 2.36 -16.16 12.09
N ASP A 395 1.09 -15.78 12.00
CA ASP A 395 -0.06 -16.68 11.89
C ASP A 395 -0.69 -16.65 10.48
N TYR A 396 0.04 -16.15 9.47
CA TYR A 396 -0.43 -16.14 8.09
C TYR A 396 -0.50 -17.56 7.52
N SER A 397 -1.63 -17.89 6.93
CA SER A 397 -1.83 -19.17 6.25
C SER A 397 -1.55 -19.00 4.76
N TYR A 398 -0.41 -19.51 4.33
CA TYR A 398 0.00 -19.46 2.91
C TYR A 398 -0.81 -20.48 2.11
N ASP A 399 -1.50 -20.01 1.09
CA ASP A 399 -2.14 -20.88 0.12
C ASP A 399 -1.20 -21.19 -1.08
N ASP A 400 -1.66 -22.05 -1.96
CA ASP A 400 -0.85 -22.46 -3.12
C ASP A 400 -0.56 -21.30 -4.08
N GLU A 401 -1.47 -20.31 -4.16
CA GLU A 401 -1.29 -19.13 -4.99
C GLU A 401 -0.23 -18.20 -4.41
N ASP A 402 -0.20 -18.04 -3.07
CA ASP A 402 0.83 -17.30 -2.36
C ASP A 402 2.21 -17.93 -2.59
N ILE A 403 2.30 -19.24 -2.48
CA ILE A 403 3.55 -19.97 -2.69
C ILE A 403 4.07 -19.78 -4.12
N MET A 404 3.24 -19.94 -5.14
CA MET A 404 3.63 -19.73 -6.54
C MET A 404 4.07 -18.29 -6.81
N TYR A 405 3.35 -17.32 -6.27
CA TYR A 405 3.68 -15.91 -6.35
C TYR A 405 5.04 -15.59 -5.71
N LEU A 406 5.32 -16.13 -4.52
CA LEU A 406 6.59 -15.96 -3.82
C LEU A 406 7.76 -16.60 -4.57
N ARG A 407 7.57 -17.81 -5.09
CA ARG A 407 8.56 -18.48 -5.95
C ARG A 407 8.88 -17.65 -7.18
N ALA A 408 7.85 -17.03 -7.81
CA ALA A 408 8.03 -16.13 -8.95
C ALA A 408 8.86 -14.90 -8.57
N LEU A 409 8.53 -14.23 -7.47
CA LEU A 409 9.28 -13.07 -6.97
C LEU A 409 10.77 -13.42 -6.74
N ILE A 410 11.04 -14.50 -6.00
CA ILE A 410 12.40 -14.90 -5.66
C ILE A 410 13.18 -15.27 -6.92
N SER A 411 12.61 -16.11 -7.79
CA SER A 411 13.28 -16.56 -9.00
C SER A 411 13.58 -15.41 -9.96
N GLU A 412 12.58 -14.57 -10.22
CA GLU A 412 12.70 -13.49 -11.21
C GLU A 412 13.54 -12.32 -10.72
N LEU A 413 13.43 -11.96 -9.45
CA LEU A 413 14.14 -10.81 -8.91
C LEU A 413 15.53 -11.19 -8.38
N SER A 414 15.62 -12.25 -7.56
CA SER A 414 16.86 -12.52 -6.85
C SER A 414 17.79 -13.43 -7.64
N ILE A 415 17.28 -14.54 -8.14
CA ILE A 415 18.14 -15.57 -8.72
C ILE A 415 18.53 -15.23 -10.16
N ALA A 416 17.57 -14.90 -11.02
CA ALA A 416 17.83 -14.64 -12.43
C ALA A 416 18.62 -13.33 -12.67
N SER A 417 18.60 -12.38 -11.72
CA SER A 417 19.44 -11.18 -11.74
C SER A 417 20.87 -11.40 -11.22
N GLY A 418 21.19 -12.61 -10.76
CA GLY A 418 22.49 -12.92 -10.14
C GLY A 418 22.67 -12.29 -8.75
N GLY A 419 21.60 -12.03 -7.99
CA GLY A 419 21.64 -11.49 -6.64
C GLY A 419 21.52 -9.96 -6.55
N GLU A 420 21.12 -9.27 -7.63
CA GLU A 420 20.86 -7.83 -7.62
C GLU A 420 19.75 -7.48 -6.63
N TYR A 421 18.72 -8.31 -6.58
CA TYR A 421 17.64 -8.22 -5.61
C TYR A 421 17.77 -9.28 -4.52
N HIS A 422 17.21 -8.96 -3.36
CA HIS A 422 17.10 -9.90 -2.23
C HIS A 422 15.67 -9.85 -1.67
N VAL A 423 14.92 -10.93 -1.85
CA VAL A 423 13.57 -11.06 -1.29
C VAL A 423 13.66 -11.50 0.17
N HIS A 424 12.96 -10.79 1.05
CA HIS A 424 12.99 -11.03 2.49
C HIS A 424 11.64 -10.75 3.13
N PHE A 425 11.27 -11.51 4.17
CA PHE A 425 9.99 -11.37 4.87
C PHE A 425 10.15 -10.54 6.15
N LEU A 426 9.32 -9.51 6.29
CA LEU A 426 9.12 -8.82 7.57
C LEU A 426 7.87 -9.36 8.24
N ILE A 427 8.06 -10.19 9.26
CA ILE A 427 7.03 -11.01 9.87
C ILE A 427 6.56 -10.35 11.16
N HIS A 428 5.32 -9.86 11.17
CA HIS A 428 4.70 -9.27 12.34
C HIS A 428 4.22 -10.34 13.31
N VAL A 429 4.65 -10.25 14.57
CA VAL A 429 4.20 -11.08 15.69
C VAL A 429 3.22 -10.28 16.51
N LYS A 430 1.93 -10.62 16.40
CA LYS A 430 0.83 -9.92 17.08
C LYS A 430 0.75 -10.26 18.58
N ASP A 431 1.20 -11.47 18.96
CA ASP A 431 1.11 -11.96 20.33
C ASP A 431 2.20 -11.37 21.21
N ASP A 432 1.85 -10.43 22.05
CA ASP A 432 2.75 -9.76 22.99
C ASP A 432 3.35 -10.71 24.05
N ASN A 433 2.78 -11.90 24.26
CA ASN A 433 3.35 -12.89 25.16
C ASN A 433 4.57 -13.59 24.57
N LYS A 434 4.74 -13.56 23.26
CA LYS A 434 5.92 -14.06 22.56
C LYS A 434 7.03 -13.01 22.61
N GLN A 435 7.89 -13.11 23.62
CA GLN A 435 8.95 -12.13 23.86
C GLN A 435 10.14 -12.33 22.90
N ILE A 436 9.90 -12.18 21.61
CA ILE A 436 10.89 -12.37 20.53
C ILE A 436 12.11 -11.45 20.64
N TRP A 437 12.02 -10.38 21.44
CA TRP A 437 13.14 -9.45 21.69
C TRP A 437 14.00 -9.84 22.89
N ALA A 438 13.56 -10.79 23.72
CA ALA A 438 14.20 -11.12 24.98
C ALA A 438 14.69 -12.58 25.06
N ASP A 439 14.14 -13.48 24.26
CA ASP A 439 14.43 -14.91 24.27
C ASP A 439 14.68 -15.42 22.84
N GLU A 440 15.91 -15.81 22.57
CA GLU A 440 16.32 -16.33 21.26
C GLU A 440 15.61 -17.63 20.91
N LYS A 441 15.32 -18.48 21.88
CA LYS A 441 14.59 -19.72 21.62
C LYS A 441 13.17 -19.44 21.14
N VAL A 442 12.49 -18.51 21.80
CA VAL A 442 11.15 -18.05 21.38
C VAL A 442 11.22 -17.45 19.99
N TYR A 443 12.26 -16.64 19.70
CA TYR A 443 12.44 -16.06 18.39
C TYR A 443 12.55 -17.13 17.29
N GLN A 444 13.40 -18.14 17.48
CA GLN A 444 13.61 -19.20 16.49
C GLN A 444 12.34 -20.08 16.34
N GLU A 445 11.71 -20.47 17.43
CA GLU A 445 10.46 -21.25 17.38
C GLU A 445 9.34 -20.53 16.60
N VAL A 446 9.20 -19.21 16.78
CA VAL A 446 8.20 -18.42 16.06
C VAL A 446 8.58 -18.26 14.59
N LEU A 447 9.87 -18.03 14.29
CA LEU A 447 10.35 -17.86 12.92
C LEU A 447 10.17 -19.12 12.09
N GLU A 448 10.52 -20.29 12.67
CA GLU A 448 10.36 -21.59 12.02
C GLU A 448 8.89 -21.93 11.74
N ALA A 449 7.99 -21.52 12.64
CA ALA A 449 6.55 -21.75 12.47
C ALA A 449 5.87 -20.78 11.51
N ALA A 450 6.47 -19.60 11.25
CA ALA A 450 5.84 -18.51 10.51
C ALA A 450 5.93 -18.64 8.99
N LEU A 451 6.85 -19.41 8.48
CA LEU A 451 7.10 -19.54 7.04
C LEU A 451 7.00 -21.01 6.58
N PRO A 452 6.52 -21.26 5.35
CA PRO A 452 6.69 -22.56 4.71
C PRO A 452 8.15 -23.00 4.70
N SER A 453 8.41 -24.31 4.81
CA SER A 453 9.76 -24.88 4.94
C SER A 453 10.74 -24.46 3.85
N GLU A 454 10.27 -24.26 2.62
CA GLU A 454 11.10 -23.81 1.50
C GLU A 454 11.60 -22.36 1.67
N PHE A 455 10.89 -21.52 2.42
CA PHE A 455 11.27 -20.12 2.71
C PHE A 455 11.93 -19.94 4.07
N ALA A 456 12.24 -21.04 4.77
CA ALA A 456 12.88 -20.98 6.07
C ALA A 456 14.19 -20.17 6.02
N GLY A 457 14.40 -19.31 7.02
CA GLY A 457 15.58 -18.43 7.10
C GLY A 457 15.50 -17.13 6.30
N MET A 458 14.42 -16.89 5.52
CA MET A 458 14.25 -15.67 4.73
C MET A 458 13.51 -14.55 5.48
N GLY A 459 13.29 -14.66 6.78
CA GLY A 459 12.44 -13.76 7.52
C GLY A 459 13.11 -13.10 8.72
N THR A 460 12.60 -11.92 9.08
CA THR A 460 12.89 -11.23 10.34
C THR A 460 11.59 -10.96 11.07
N LEU A 461 11.53 -11.41 12.34
CA LEU A 461 10.39 -11.14 13.20
C LEU A 461 10.44 -9.72 13.78
N TRP A 462 9.29 -9.14 13.93
CA TRP A 462 9.12 -7.87 14.63
C TRP A 462 7.77 -7.83 15.34
N SER A 463 7.66 -6.97 16.36
CA SER A 463 6.41 -6.72 17.07
C SER A 463 6.21 -5.24 17.35
N GLU A 464 4.98 -4.84 17.58
CA GLU A 464 4.64 -3.45 17.95
C GLU A 464 5.38 -3.03 19.23
N ARG A 465 5.55 -3.95 20.16
CA ARG A 465 6.28 -3.71 21.41
C ARG A 465 7.77 -3.46 21.18
N GLN A 466 8.41 -4.16 20.24
CA GLN A 466 9.79 -3.85 19.85
C GLN A 466 9.88 -2.47 19.21
N MET A 467 8.92 -2.09 18.36
CA MET A 467 8.90 -0.74 17.78
C MET A 467 8.74 0.31 18.84
N GLY A 468 7.92 0.09 19.87
CA GLY A 468 7.80 0.96 21.03
C GLY A 468 9.08 1.10 21.85
N LEU A 469 9.93 0.05 21.89
CA LEU A 469 11.23 0.11 22.53
C LEU A 469 12.28 0.87 21.70
N ILE A 470 12.30 0.65 20.39
CA ILE A 470 13.26 1.27 19.47
C ILE A 470 12.93 2.73 19.24
N TYR A 471 11.68 3.05 19.01
CA TYR A 471 11.17 4.41 18.78
C TYR A 471 10.48 4.98 20.02
N GLY A 472 10.99 4.64 21.20
CA GLY A 472 10.47 5.16 22.47
C GLY A 472 10.54 6.68 22.55
N GLY A 473 9.60 7.28 23.28
CA GLY A 473 9.50 8.74 23.46
C GLY A 473 8.70 9.45 22.36
N ILE A 474 8.22 8.77 21.33
CA ILE A 474 7.14 9.30 20.49
C ILE A 474 5.90 9.46 21.39
N GLU A 475 5.19 10.58 21.27
CA GLU A 475 3.97 10.83 22.03
C GLU A 475 2.98 9.68 21.81
N ASP A 476 2.55 9.08 22.93
CA ASP A 476 1.59 7.99 22.85
C ASP A 476 0.24 8.55 22.41
N SER A 477 -0.19 8.15 21.25
CA SER A 477 -1.42 8.60 20.62
C SER A 477 -2.15 7.42 19.99
N ASN A 478 -3.46 7.47 20.07
CA ASN A 478 -4.36 6.43 19.57
C ASN A 478 -5.41 7.04 18.64
N TYR A 479 -4.95 7.54 17.50
CA TYR A 479 -5.82 8.20 16.53
C TYR A 479 -6.75 7.17 15.88
N ARG A 480 -8.05 7.37 16.03
CA ARG A 480 -9.10 6.46 15.53
C ARG A 480 -8.85 4.99 15.94
N SER A 481 -8.46 4.77 17.17
CA SER A 481 -8.11 3.45 17.71
C SER A 481 -6.89 2.78 17.07
N LEU A 482 -6.04 3.55 16.38
CA LEU A 482 -4.77 3.09 15.84
C LEU A 482 -3.61 3.56 16.74
N PRO A 483 -2.97 2.67 17.51
CA PRO A 483 -1.85 3.04 18.36
C PRO A 483 -0.64 3.49 17.52
N VAL A 484 0.15 4.42 18.06
CA VAL A 484 1.27 5.05 17.33
C VAL A 484 2.34 4.06 16.85
N HIS A 485 2.54 2.95 17.57
CA HIS A 485 3.46 1.88 17.17
C HIS A 485 2.74 0.72 16.48
N GLY A 486 1.43 0.85 16.25
CA GLY A 486 0.59 -0.18 15.66
C GLY A 486 0.94 -0.45 14.19
N VAL A 487 0.76 -1.72 13.79
CA VAL A 487 1.11 -2.22 12.45
C VAL A 487 0.48 -1.43 11.30
N TYR A 488 -0.75 -0.97 11.47
CA TYR A 488 -1.45 -0.21 10.42
C TYR A 488 -1.00 1.25 10.34
N ARG A 489 -0.72 1.88 11.49
CA ARG A 489 -0.33 3.28 11.55
C ARG A 489 1.15 3.49 11.23
N SER A 490 2.00 2.56 11.62
CA SER A 490 3.44 2.72 11.55
C SER A 490 4.14 1.56 10.85
N THR A 491 3.55 1.10 9.75
CA THR A 491 4.08 -0.03 8.97
C THR A 491 5.53 0.17 8.49
N TYR A 492 5.99 1.42 8.39
CA TYR A 492 7.38 1.70 8.00
C TYR A 492 8.39 1.62 9.16
N MET A 493 7.98 1.55 10.42
CA MET A 493 8.94 1.42 11.53
C MET A 493 9.87 0.20 11.39
N PRO A 494 9.36 -1.01 11.17
CA PRO A 494 10.24 -2.17 10.93
C PRO A 494 11.06 -2.04 9.65
N VAL A 495 10.54 -1.40 8.61
CA VAL A 495 11.26 -1.18 7.35
C VAL A 495 12.43 -0.21 7.53
N THR A 496 12.23 0.89 8.25
CA THR A 496 13.30 1.88 8.54
C THR A 496 14.38 1.27 9.42
N TYR A 497 13.98 0.47 10.40
CA TYR A 497 14.93 -0.23 11.25
C TYR A 497 15.71 -1.31 10.48
N PHE A 498 15.05 -2.08 9.63
CA PHE A 498 15.70 -3.04 8.75
C PHE A 498 16.73 -2.36 7.84
N ALA A 499 16.38 -1.23 7.21
CA ALA A 499 17.32 -0.49 6.37
C ALA A 499 18.51 0.07 7.14
N HIS A 500 18.32 0.43 8.41
CA HIS A 500 19.41 0.86 9.30
C HIS A 500 20.37 -0.30 9.60
N GLN A 501 19.87 -1.52 9.80
CA GLN A 501 20.65 -2.73 10.08
C GLN A 501 21.33 -3.34 8.85
N HIS A 502 20.82 -3.05 7.64
CA HIS A 502 21.25 -3.65 6.37
C HIS A 502 21.84 -2.62 5.41
N PRO A 503 23.06 -2.11 5.66
CA PRO A 503 23.69 -1.08 4.83
C PRO A 503 24.09 -1.59 3.43
N GLU A 504 24.08 -2.90 3.19
CA GLU A 504 24.37 -3.52 1.91
C GLU A 504 23.30 -3.28 0.84
N PHE A 505 22.12 -2.78 1.22
CA PHE A 505 21.06 -2.42 0.29
C PHE A 505 20.92 -0.91 0.15
N GLU A 506 20.79 -0.43 -1.09
CA GLU A 506 20.58 0.99 -1.40
C GLU A 506 19.11 1.31 -1.63
N TYR A 507 18.33 0.34 -2.11
CA TYR A 507 16.90 0.48 -2.35
C TYR A 507 16.13 -0.64 -1.70
N PHE A 508 14.86 -0.32 -1.35
CA PHE A 508 13.95 -1.24 -0.66
C PHE A 508 12.58 -1.15 -1.32
N TRP A 509 12.11 -2.25 -1.88
CA TRP A 509 10.71 -2.39 -2.23
C TRP A 509 9.94 -2.86 -1.00
N HIS A 510 8.99 -2.07 -0.54
CA HIS A 510 8.00 -2.50 0.45
C HIS A 510 6.83 -3.10 -0.32
N TRP A 511 6.51 -4.37 -0.05
CA TRP A 511 5.56 -5.13 -0.86
C TRP A 511 4.56 -5.86 0.02
N GLU A 512 3.27 -5.76 -0.32
CA GLU A 512 2.19 -6.37 0.46
C GLU A 512 1.85 -7.75 -0.11
N MET A 513 1.43 -8.70 0.78
CA MET A 513 1.11 -10.08 0.39
C MET A 513 -0.07 -10.20 -0.58
N ASP A 514 -0.98 -9.24 -0.59
CA ASP A 514 -2.16 -9.21 -1.45
C ASP A 514 -1.97 -8.43 -2.76
N VAL A 515 -0.74 -8.06 -3.10
CA VAL A 515 -0.38 -7.53 -4.41
C VAL A 515 -0.08 -8.69 -5.36
N ARG A 516 -0.65 -8.65 -6.57
CA ARG A 516 -0.34 -9.60 -7.66
C ARG A 516 0.06 -8.85 -8.92
N TYR A 517 0.86 -9.51 -9.74
CA TYR A 517 1.26 -8.99 -11.05
C TYR A 517 1.22 -10.11 -12.10
N THR A 518 0.45 -9.90 -13.16
CA THR A 518 0.31 -10.90 -14.22
C THR A 518 1.53 -10.98 -15.15
N GLY A 519 2.37 -9.94 -15.19
CA GLY A 519 3.61 -9.89 -15.95
C GLY A 519 4.85 -10.32 -15.16
N HIS A 520 6.04 -10.02 -15.69
CA HIS A 520 7.32 -10.40 -15.11
C HIS A 520 7.85 -9.33 -14.13
N TYR A 521 8.16 -9.72 -12.88
CA TYR A 521 8.53 -8.76 -11.81
C TYR A 521 9.81 -7.97 -12.10
N TYR A 522 10.85 -8.62 -12.62
CA TYR A 522 12.09 -7.91 -12.97
C TYR A 522 11.82 -6.82 -14.00
N HIS A 523 11.03 -7.14 -15.03
CA HIS A 523 10.63 -6.14 -16.04
C HIS A 523 9.90 -4.94 -15.41
N LEU A 524 8.93 -5.21 -14.53
CA LEU A 524 8.19 -4.16 -13.84
C LEU A 524 9.12 -3.25 -13.03
N PHE A 525 9.94 -3.82 -12.17
CA PHE A 525 10.77 -3.06 -11.22
C PHE A 525 11.84 -2.24 -11.94
N GLN A 526 12.48 -2.82 -12.95
CA GLN A 526 13.49 -2.12 -13.75
C GLN A 526 12.89 -0.98 -14.56
N GLN A 527 11.80 -1.22 -15.27
CA GLN A 527 11.18 -0.20 -16.11
C GLN A 527 10.62 0.97 -15.31
N ILE A 528 9.94 0.69 -14.20
CA ILE A 528 9.42 1.74 -13.31
C ILE A 528 10.56 2.54 -12.68
N SER A 529 11.63 1.89 -12.24
CA SER A 529 12.80 2.58 -11.68
C SER A 529 13.47 3.49 -12.72
N LYS A 530 13.72 2.97 -13.91
CA LYS A 530 14.29 3.74 -15.03
C LYS A 530 13.44 4.95 -15.41
N TRP A 531 12.12 4.77 -15.47
CA TRP A 531 11.21 5.87 -15.77
C TRP A 531 11.22 6.92 -14.66
N ALA A 532 11.20 6.52 -13.41
CA ALA A 532 11.21 7.42 -12.27
C ALA A 532 12.49 8.24 -12.19
N ASP A 533 13.62 7.61 -12.46
CA ASP A 533 14.93 8.28 -12.47
C ASP A 533 15.04 9.33 -13.61
N ALA A 534 14.34 9.12 -14.72
CA ALA A 534 14.28 10.06 -15.84
C ALA A 534 13.36 11.28 -15.58
N GLN A 535 12.58 11.31 -14.49
CA GLN A 535 11.66 12.42 -14.25
C GLN A 535 12.39 13.68 -13.74
N PRO A 536 12.14 14.88 -14.36
CA PRO A 536 12.67 16.12 -13.85
C PRO A 536 11.93 16.54 -12.57
N ARG A 537 12.61 17.22 -11.66
CA ARG A 537 12.05 17.72 -10.40
C ARG A 537 11.11 18.93 -10.62
N LYS A 538 11.31 19.73 -11.64
CA LYS A 538 10.42 20.86 -11.95
C LYS A 538 8.99 20.40 -12.22
N GLY A 539 8.04 20.89 -11.42
CA GLY A 539 6.63 20.51 -11.47
C GLY A 539 6.36 19.02 -11.11
N LEU A 540 7.27 18.38 -10.39
CA LEU A 540 7.16 16.95 -10.06
C LEU A 540 6.01 16.66 -9.09
N TRP A 541 5.91 17.43 -8.00
CA TRP A 541 4.85 17.27 -7.01
C TRP A 541 3.46 17.52 -7.60
N GLU A 542 3.37 18.49 -8.50
CA GLU A 542 2.14 18.85 -9.20
C GLU A 542 1.69 17.73 -10.14
N ARG A 543 2.63 17.12 -10.88
CA ARG A 543 2.32 15.94 -11.73
C ARG A 543 1.95 14.73 -10.90
N ASN A 544 2.69 14.48 -9.84
CA ASN A 544 2.45 13.32 -8.96
C ASN A 544 1.08 13.36 -8.26
N ALA A 545 0.47 14.52 -8.11
CA ALA A 545 -0.84 14.68 -7.50
C ALA A 545 -2.02 14.39 -8.44
N ARG A 546 -1.79 13.86 -9.65
CA ARG A 546 -2.82 13.68 -10.67
C ARG A 546 -2.78 12.30 -11.28
N PHE A 547 -3.94 11.75 -11.58
CA PHE A 547 -4.07 10.57 -12.42
C PHE A 547 -3.89 10.95 -13.89
N TYR A 548 -3.03 10.21 -14.59
CA TYR A 548 -2.83 10.37 -16.02
C TYR A 548 -3.83 9.50 -16.79
N VAL A 549 -4.70 10.12 -17.56
CA VAL A 549 -5.72 9.49 -18.43
C VAL A 549 -5.36 9.80 -19.88
N PRO A 550 -4.64 8.91 -20.60
CA PRO A 550 -4.06 9.24 -21.92
C PRO A 550 -5.08 9.72 -22.96
N SER A 551 -6.27 9.13 -22.98
CA SER A 551 -7.34 9.48 -23.95
C SER A 551 -7.92 10.89 -23.75
N VAL A 552 -7.72 11.49 -22.59
CA VAL A 552 -8.19 12.85 -22.26
C VAL A 552 -7.04 13.86 -22.21
N HIS A 553 -5.93 13.45 -21.63
CA HIS A 553 -4.78 14.36 -21.41
C HIS A 553 -3.81 14.40 -22.58
N GLY A 554 -3.99 13.52 -23.60
CA GLY A 554 -3.06 13.39 -24.70
C GLY A 554 -1.70 12.79 -24.31
N PRO A 555 -0.65 13.04 -25.11
CA PRO A 555 0.71 12.62 -24.81
C PRO A 555 1.21 13.17 -23.47
N TRP A 556 2.22 12.52 -22.89
CA TRP A 556 2.79 12.92 -21.61
C TRP A 556 3.31 14.37 -21.57
N GLU A 557 3.83 14.88 -22.68
CA GLU A 557 4.27 16.27 -22.78
C GLU A 557 3.11 17.26 -22.65
N ASP A 558 1.97 16.96 -23.29
CA ASP A 558 0.74 17.78 -23.19
C ASP A 558 0.19 17.73 -21.77
N PHE A 559 0.21 16.56 -21.14
CA PHE A 559 -0.16 16.43 -19.74
C PHE A 559 0.73 17.29 -18.82
N LYS A 560 2.06 17.23 -18.98
CA LYS A 560 2.97 18.09 -18.20
C LYS A 560 2.67 19.56 -18.38
N HIS A 561 2.41 19.98 -19.63
CA HIS A 561 2.07 21.37 -19.94
C HIS A 561 0.72 21.77 -19.28
N MET A 562 -0.30 20.94 -19.41
CA MET A 562 -1.59 21.16 -18.78
C MET A 562 -1.45 21.32 -17.25
N VAL A 563 -0.70 20.42 -16.60
CA VAL A 563 -0.44 20.47 -15.16
C VAL A 563 0.20 21.80 -14.75
N ARG A 564 1.20 22.27 -15.52
CA ARG A 564 1.85 23.55 -15.29
C ARG A 564 0.83 24.71 -15.36
N VAL A 565 0.05 24.77 -16.44
CA VAL A 565 -0.95 25.83 -16.65
C VAL A 565 -1.99 25.83 -15.52
N GLN A 566 -2.50 24.67 -15.13
CA GLN A 566 -3.47 24.55 -14.05
C GLN A 566 -2.91 25.01 -12.69
N THR A 567 -1.64 24.73 -12.43
CA THR A 567 -0.97 25.15 -11.19
C THR A 567 -0.70 26.64 -11.18
N GLU A 568 -0.12 27.20 -12.27
CA GLU A 568 0.30 28.61 -12.36
C GLU A 568 -0.88 29.59 -12.48
N HIS A 569 -1.96 29.18 -13.14
CA HIS A 569 -3.10 30.06 -13.45
C HIS A 569 -4.38 29.68 -12.72
N GLY A 570 -4.40 28.52 -12.06
CA GLY A 570 -5.62 27.99 -11.45
C GLY A 570 -6.60 27.43 -12.47
N THR A 571 -7.73 26.94 -12.01
CA THR A 571 -8.80 26.37 -12.83
C THR A 571 -10.17 26.91 -12.47
N ASN A 572 -11.05 27.02 -13.46
CA ASN A 572 -12.47 27.16 -13.22
C ASN A 572 -13.06 25.79 -12.91
N ASN A 573 -13.62 25.61 -11.72
CA ASN A 573 -14.21 24.35 -11.29
C ASN A 573 -15.53 23.99 -12.02
N GLN A 574 -15.89 24.70 -13.09
CA GLN A 574 -16.95 24.26 -14.02
C GLN A 574 -16.59 23.02 -14.83
N ALA A 575 -15.40 22.48 -14.62
CA ALA A 575 -14.80 21.55 -15.54
C ALA A 575 -15.30 20.11 -15.39
N ASN A 576 -16.31 19.85 -14.64
CA ASN A 576 -16.98 18.60 -14.86
C ASN A 576 -17.94 18.78 -16.06
N ARG A 577 -17.45 18.56 -17.28
CA ARG A 577 -18.32 18.54 -18.48
C ARG A 577 -19.54 17.64 -18.31
N TRP A 578 -19.45 16.66 -17.39
CA TRP A 578 -20.54 15.80 -16.99
C TRP A 578 -21.51 16.45 -16.00
N SER A 579 -21.13 17.53 -15.32
CA SER A 579 -22.09 18.27 -14.48
C SER A 579 -23.21 18.90 -15.29
N SER A 580 -23.00 19.16 -16.58
CA SER A 580 -24.06 19.62 -17.49
C SER A 580 -25.09 18.54 -17.84
N HIS A 581 -24.74 17.27 -17.67
CA HIS A 581 -25.61 16.10 -17.94
C HIS A 581 -26.16 15.46 -16.65
N LEU A 582 -25.63 15.85 -15.50
CA LEU A 582 -26.15 15.43 -14.20
C LEU A 582 -27.17 16.46 -13.69
N PRO A 583 -28.21 16.02 -12.96
CA PRO A 583 -29.10 16.98 -12.31
C PRO A 583 -28.29 17.94 -11.44
N PRO A 584 -28.61 19.26 -11.49
CA PRO A 584 -27.85 20.25 -10.74
C PRO A 584 -27.84 19.88 -9.24
N ASN A 585 -26.66 19.73 -8.68
CA ASN A 585 -26.50 19.51 -7.24
C ASN A 585 -26.74 20.87 -6.54
N PRO A 586 -27.82 21.04 -5.75
CA PRO A 586 -28.15 22.30 -5.10
C PRO A 586 -27.11 22.75 -4.07
N HIS A 587 -26.19 21.90 -3.69
CA HIS A 587 -25.12 22.19 -2.72
C HIS A 587 -23.79 22.64 -3.36
N VAL A 588 -23.67 22.60 -4.68
CA VAL A 588 -22.50 23.13 -5.40
C VAL A 588 -22.80 24.56 -5.81
N LYS A 589 -22.30 25.51 -5.04
CA LYS A 589 -22.30 26.94 -5.46
C LYS A 589 -21.50 27.08 -6.72
N GLU A 590 -22.11 27.65 -7.74
CA GLU A 590 -21.46 27.99 -9.00
C GLU A 590 -20.13 28.72 -8.77
N THR A 591 -19.11 28.19 -9.40
CA THR A 591 -17.85 28.84 -9.76
C THR A 591 -17.12 29.62 -8.68
N GLN A 592 -16.36 28.91 -7.86
CA GLN A 592 -15.15 29.51 -7.30
C GLN A 592 -13.99 29.20 -8.25
N VAL A 593 -13.46 30.22 -8.92
CA VAL A 593 -12.18 30.15 -9.60
C VAL A 593 -11.15 29.72 -8.56
N GLN A 594 -10.55 28.55 -8.74
CA GLN A 594 -9.50 28.08 -7.86
C GLN A 594 -8.25 28.91 -8.13
N LYS A 595 -7.71 29.51 -7.08
CA LYS A 595 -6.54 30.39 -7.17
C LYS A 595 -5.29 29.59 -7.59
N PRO A 596 -4.34 30.26 -8.27
CA PRO A 596 -3.03 29.69 -8.54
C PRO A 596 -2.38 29.12 -7.28
N GLU A 597 -1.60 28.08 -7.45
CA GLU A 597 -0.78 27.48 -6.41
C GLU A 597 0.66 27.90 -6.57
N LYS A 598 1.38 28.01 -5.46
CA LYS A 598 2.83 28.15 -5.51
C LYS A 598 3.43 26.77 -5.85
N PRO A 599 4.13 26.65 -6.99
CA PRO A 599 4.78 25.38 -7.30
C PRO A 599 5.84 25.01 -6.27
N ILE A 600 5.97 23.71 -6.01
CA ILE A 600 6.97 23.16 -5.09
C ILE A 600 8.29 23.01 -5.86
N TRP A 601 9.30 23.82 -5.48
CA TRP A 601 10.60 23.83 -6.13
C TRP A 601 11.72 23.17 -5.32
N GLY A 602 11.55 23.00 -4.06
CA GLY A 602 12.55 22.45 -3.16
C GLY A 602 11.87 21.82 -1.94
N PRO A 603 12.64 21.59 -0.87
CA PRO A 603 12.06 21.11 0.37
C PRO A 603 11.05 22.11 0.96
N GLU A 604 9.99 21.56 1.51
CA GLU A 604 9.02 22.32 2.32
C GLU A 604 9.07 21.80 3.77
N PRO A 605 10.02 22.29 4.58
CA PRO A 605 10.15 21.85 5.95
C PRO A 605 8.91 22.21 6.77
N PRO A 606 8.57 21.43 7.80
CA PRO A 606 7.53 21.79 8.77
C PRO A 606 7.77 23.16 9.38
N GLN A 607 6.70 23.87 9.75
CA GLN A 607 6.80 25.24 10.29
C GLN A 607 7.49 25.32 11.66
N ASP A 608 7.47 24.24 12.43
CA ASP A 608 8.09 24.11 13.75
C ASP A 608 9.48 23.51 13.72
N TYR A 609 10.06 23.39 12.54
CA TYR A 609 11.31 22.70 12.34
C TYR A 609 12.50 23.62 12.54
N ASP A 610 13.21 23.40 13.64
CA ASP A 610 14.47 24.09 13.94
C ASP A 610 15.66 23.15 13.61
N GLY A 611 16.45 23.52 12.62
CA GLY A 611 17.79 22.99 12.46
C GLY A 611 18.01 21.75 11.62
N ILE A 612 17.18 21.46 10.58
CA ILE A 612 17.65 20.55 9.55
C ILE A 612 18.69 21.24 8.67
N GLU A 613 19.91 20.75 8.73
CA GLU A 613 20.86 20.92 7.65
C GLU A 613 20.37 20.04 6.48
N LEU A 614 19.83 20.70 5.46
CA LEU A 614 19.47 20.01 4.22
C LEU A 614 20.76 19.52 3.56
N ASP A 615 20.73 18.27 3.12
CA ASP A 615 21.81 17.72 2.30
C ASP A 615 22.02 18.65 1.08
N PRO A 616 23.23 19.17 0.84
CA PRO A 616 23.51 20.01 -0.33
C PRO A 616 23.11 19.37 -1.66
N SER A 617 23.12 18.04 -1.75
CA SER A 617 22.74 17.30 -2.97
C SER A 617 21.27 17.40 -3.34
N VAL A 618 20.39 17.76 -2.39
CA VAL A 618 18.94 17.94 -2.64
C VAL A 618 18.56 19.38 -2.93
N GLN A 619 19.48 20.31 -2.79
CA GLN A 619 19.22 21.72 -3.09
C GLN A 619 19.32 21.97 -4.60
N PRO A 620 18.41 22.78 -5.16
CA PRO A 620 18.49 23.10 -6.58
C PRO A 620 19.73 23.95 -6.87
N ASN A 621 20.43 23.59 -7.93
CA ASN A 621 21.58 24.33 -8.46
C ASN A 621 21.19 25.41 -9.49
N THR A 622 19.90 25.63 -9.68
CA THR A 622 19.29 26.55 -10.62
C THR A 622 18.02 27.13 -10.00
N THR A 623 17.39 28.09 -10.64
CA THR A 623 16.09 28.62 -10.20
C THR A 623 14.94 27.94 -10.94
N MET A 624 13.76 27.97 -10.36
CA MET A 624 12.56 27.41 -11.00
C MET A 624 12.26 28.04 -12.37
N LEU A 625 12.57 29.33 -12.55
CA LEU A 625 12.33 30.03 -13.83
C LEU A 625 13.36 29.64 -14.90
N GLU A 626 14.59 29.45 -14.50
CA GLU A 626 15.71 29.16 -15.41
C GLU A 626 15.82 27.68 -15.79
N ASP A 627 15.37 26.77 -14.90
CA ASP A 627 15.42 25.36 -15.18
C ASP A 627 14.49 24.96 -16.32
N ASN A 628 15.05 24.33 -17.35
CA ASN A 628 14.30 23.80 -18.48
C ASN A 628 14.05 22.29 -18.33
N TYR A 629 13.53 21.87 -17.17
CA TYR A 629 13.23 20.46 -16.87
C TYR A 629 14.47 19.54 -16.92
N VAL A 630 15.62 20.07 -16.54
CA VAL A 630 16.89 19.32 -16.48
C VAL A 630 17.23 18.87 -15.08
N TRP A 631 16.91 19.68 -14.08
CA TRP A 631 17.20 19.34 -12.69
C TRP A 631 16.46 18.05 -12.26
N GLY A 632 17.24 17.09 -11.77
CA GLY A 632 16.75 15.79 -11.31
C GLY A 632 16.62 14.71 -12.39
N VAL A 633 16.88 15.01 -13.67
CA VAL A 633 16.91 14.00 -14.74
C VAL A 633 18.12 13.09 -14.54
N GLY A 634 17.90 11.77 -14.47
CA GLY A 634 18.94 10.77 -14.18
C GLY A 634 19.28 10.63 -12.68
N GLU A 635 18.68 11.46 -11.81
CA GLU A 635 18.78 11.25 -10.36
C GLU A 635 17.87 10.11 -9.95
N PRO A 636 18.39 9.10 -9.22
CA PRO A 636 17.56 8.03 -8.69
C PRO A 636 16.45 8.56 -7.80
N ALA A 637 15.22 8.07 -7.98
CA ALA A 637 14.11 8.47 -7.14
C ALA A 637 14.26 7.88 -5.72
N ASP A 638 13.97 8.69 -4.70
CA ASP A 638 13.97 8.24 -3.30
C ASP A 638 12.71 7.49 -2.93
N LEU A 639 11.58 7.89 -3.49
CA LEU A 639 10.29 7.25 -3.32
C LEU A 639 9.64 7.02 -4.67
N ILE A 640 9.18 5.80 -4.92
CA ILE A 640 8.33 5.47 -6.07
C ILE A 640 7.03 4.88 -5.54
N THR A 641 5.90 5.43 -5.95
CA THR A 641 4.56 5.01 -5.52
C THR A 641 3.72 4.56 -6.70
N PHE A 642 2.66 3.81 -6.42
CA PHE A 642 1.70 3.31 -7.40
C PHE A 642 0.34 4.02 -7.34
N ASN A 643 0.20 5.00 -6.44
CA ASN A 643 -0.93 5.92 -6.37
C ASN A 643 -0.42 7.36 -6.35
N PRO A 644 -1.23 8.34 -6.74
CA PRO A 644 -0.84 9.73 -6.69
C PRO A 644 -0.38 10.17 -5.30
N LEU A 645 0.57 11.09 -5.28
CA LEU A 645 1.03 11.78 -4.08
C LEU A 645 0.18 13.03 -3.90
N PHE A 646 -0.93 12.92 -3.19
CA PHE A 646 -1.89 14.01 -3.07
C PHE A 646 -1.78 14.76 -1.73
N ASP A 647 -2.23 16.00 -1.73
CA ASP A 647 -2.40 16.79 -0.51
C ASP A 647 -3.70 16.38 0.17
N PRO A 648 -3.68 15.86 1.42
CA PRO A 648 -4.89 15.45 2.11
C PRO A 648 -5.71 16.61 2.67
N GLU A 649 -5.22 17.83 2.61
CA GLU A 649 -5.91 18.98 3.13
C GLU A 649 -7.27 19.18 2.44
N ASN A 650 -8.32 19.30 3.24
CA ASN A 650 -9.72 19.46 2.79
C ASN A 650 -10.27 18.27 1.95
N THR A 651 -9.66 17.10 2.01
CA THR A 651 -10.15 15.93 1.27
C THR A 651 -11.20 15.11 2.03
N ASP A 652 -11.37 15.33 3.32
CA ASP A 652 -12.11 14.47 4.26
C ASP A 652 -11.55 13.02 4.35
N TRP A 653 -10.32 12.79 3.88
CA TRP A 653 -9.67 11.50 4.08
C TRP A 653 -9.44 11.23 5.57
N ILE A 654 -9.85 10.05 6.03
CA ILE A 654 -10.03 9.76 7.45
C ILE A 654 -8.76 9.86 8.32
N LEU A 655 -7.57 9.74 7.73
CA LEU A 655 -6.28 9.83 8.44
C LEU A 655 -5.53 11.13 8.15
N SER A 656 -6.18 12.13 7.54
CA SER A 656 -5.55 13.40 7.11
C SER A 656 -4.83 14.16 8.22
N ASP A 657 -5.29 14.01 9.46
CA ASP A 657 -4.79 14.72 10.64
C ASP A 657 -4.05 13.81 11.63
N ASP A 658 -3.74 12.58 11.21
CA ASP A 658 -2.97 11.63 12.01
C ASP A 658 -1.48 11.97 11.99
N ILE A 659 -1.11 12.94 12.82
CA ILE A 659 0.22 13.54 12.92
C ILE A 659 0.63 13.58 14.39
N THR A 660 1.83 13.09 14.67
CA THR A 660 2.38 13.02 16.04
C THR A 660 3.77 13.63 16.08
N GLY A 661 4.06 14.36 17.17
CA GLY A 661 5.37 14.94 17.45
C GLY A 661 5.58 16.36 16.91
N TYR A 662 4.73 16.84 16.02
CA TYR A 662 4.79 18.20 15.46
C TYR A 662 3.99 19.19 16.31
N SER A 663 4.49 20.44 16.40
CA SER A 663 3.79 21.50 17.12
C SER A 663 2.49 21.87 16.39
N LYS A 664 1.39 21.85 17.13
CA LYS A 664 0.08 22.22 16.60
C LYS A 664 -0.17 23.75 16.65
N GLU A 665 0.68 24.51 17.35
CA GLU A 665 0.53 25.98 17.51
C GLU A 665 0.70 26.72 16.19
N LYS A 666 1.52 26.21 15.29
CA LYS A 666 1.81 26.77 13.96
C LYS A 666 0.94 26.18 12.84
N GLY A 667 -0.04 25.34 13.18
CA GLY A 667 -0.82 24.60 12.24
C GLY A 667 -0.22 23.21 11.92
N LEU A 668 -0.89 22.45 11.02
CA LEU A 668 -0.39 21.17 10.59
C LEU A 668 0.76 21.34 9.59
N PRO A 669 1.82 20.51 9.66
CA PRO A 669 2.92 20.56 8.70
C PRO A 669 2.41 20.26 7.28
N PRO A 670 3.09 20.76 6.22
CA PRO A 670 2.79 20.37 4.84
C PRO A 670 2.96 18.85 4.72
N ARG A 671 2.05 18.18 4.02
CA ARG A 671 2.04 16.72 3.96
C ARG A 671 1.56 16.20 2.62
N ARG A 672 1.90 14.94 2.33
CA ARG A 672 1.45 14.23 1.15
C ARG A 672 1.06 12.82 1.53
N VAL A 673 0.10 12.27 0.81
CA VAL A 673 -0.44 10.93 1.01
C VAL A 673 -0.30 10.14 -0.27
N THR A 674 -0.01 8.86 -0.13
CA THR A 674 -0.19 7.86 -1.18
C THR A 674 -0.93 6.68 -0.58
N ILE A 675 -2.12 6.40 -1.09
CA ILE A 675 -2.89 5.26 -0.60
C ILE A 675 -2.19 3.97 -1.04
N ASN A 676 -2.11 2.99 -0.14
CA ASN A 676 -1.29 1.80 -0.28
C ASN A 676 0.21 2.09 -0.09
N THR A 677 0.85 1.26 0.72
CA THR A 677 2.24 1.43 1.13
C THR A 677 3.23 0.66 0.26
N SER A 678 2.75 -0.08 -0.76
CA SER A 678 3.63 -0.76 -1.73
C SER A 678 4.37 0.28 -2.57
N GLY A 679 5.68 0.14 -2.66
CA GLY A 679 6.53 1.09 -3.39
C GLY A 679 8.02 0.86 -3.15
N ARG A 680 8.86 1.64 -3.85
CA ARG A 680 10.31 1.63 -3.68
C ARG A 680 10.75 2.83 -2.83
N LEU A 681 11.60 2.58 -1.82
CA LEU A 681 12.20 3.60 -0.98
C LEU A 681 13.73 3.51 -1.11
N SER A 682 14.42 4.66 -1.15
CA SER A 682 15.88 4.68 -1.06
C SER A 682 16.32 4.50 0.40
N ARG A 683 17.52 4.00 0.59
CA ARG A 683 18.15 3.93 1.92
C ARG A 683 18.24 5.33 2.54
N ARG A 684 18.55 6.35 1.76
CA ARG A 684 18.58 7.75 2.18
C ARG A 684 17.22 8.17 2.79
N LEU A 685 16.12 7.91 2.13
CA LEU A 685 14.78 8.21 2.65
C LEU A 685 14.49 7.44 3.94
N LEU A 686 14.75 6.13 3.97
CA LEU A 686 14.49 5.29 5.14
C LEU A 686 15.32 5.71 6.36
N LEU A 687 16.59 6.07 6.18
CA LEU A 687 17.43 6.60 7.27
C LEU A 687 16.96 7.97 7.74
N THR A 688 16.46 8.81 6.83
CA THR A 688 15.83 10.09 7.21
C THR A 688 14.58 9.86 8.04
N MET A 689 13.69 8.95 7.62
CA MET A 689 12.50 8.54 8.38
C MET A 689 12.88 7.95 9.74
N HIS A 690 13.92 7.11 9.79
CA HIS A 690 14.45 6.57 11.05
C HIS A 690 14.91 7.67 11.99
N ARG A 691 15.65 8.67 11.49
CA ARG A 691 16.09 9.83 12.27
C ARG A 691 14.93 10.68 12.78
N GLU A 692 13.93 10.94 11.92
CA GLU A 692 12.73 11.66 12.32
C GLU A 692 12.01 10.96 13.48
N GLN A 693 11.85 9.65 13.42
CA GLN A 693 11.19 8.87 14.46
C GLN A 693 12.05 8.72 15.74
N SER A 694 13.33 8.40 15.58
CA SER A 694 14.19 8.07 16.72
C SER A 694 14.73 9.31 17.45
N HIS A 695 14.97 10.42 16.75
CA HIS A 695 15.56 11.63 17.30
C HIS A 695 14.52 12.73 17.52
N PHE A 696 13.75 13.08 16.50
CA PHE A 696 12.78 14.17 16.58
C PHE A 696 11.40 13.72 17.11
N ARG A 697 11.14 12.40 17.16
CA ARG A 697 9.87 11.83 17.63
C ARG A 697 8.67 12.18 16.74
N HIS A 698 8.93 12.47 15.48
CA HIS A 698 7.93 12.74 14.49
C HIS A 698 7.43 11.45 13.85
N THR A 699 6.13 11.35 13.62
CA THR A 699 5.52 10.30 12.81
C THR A 699 4.14 10.74 12.30
N MET A 700 3.68 10.09 11.25
CA MET A 700 2.34 10.25 10.66
C MET A 700 1.80 8.86 10.34
N SER A 701 0.52 8.77 9.92
CA SER A 701 -0.01 7.51 9.39
C SER A 701 0.86 6.97 8.25
N SER A 702 0.83 5.66 8.06
CA SER A 702 1.71 4.97 7.10
C SER A 702 1.63 5.55 5.69
N GLU A 703 0.42 5.88 5.22
CA GLU A 703 0.22 6.44 3.88
C GLU A 703 0.75 7.87 3.72
N MET A 704 0.91 8.62 4.83
CA MET A 704 1.47 9.97 4.80
C MET A 704 2.99 9.99 5.00
N TRP A 705 3.54 9.05 5.77
CA TRP A 705 4.86 9.21 6.36
C TRP A 705 5.98 9.33 5.33
N ALA A 706 6.15 8.36 4.45
CA ALA A 706 7.24 8.38 3.46
C ALA A 706 7.13 9.56 2.49
N ALA A 707 5.92 9.86 2.03
CA ALA A 707 5.67 10.96 1.10
C ALA A 707 5.92 12.33 1.74
N SER A 708 5.48 12.52 3.00
CA SER A 708 5.70 13.78 3.74
C SER A 708 7.16 14.00 4.09
N VAL A 709 7.87 12.97 4.53
CA VAL A 709 9.32 13.07 4.78
C VAL A 709 10.07 13.41 3.48
N SER A 710 9.68 12.82 2.35
CA SER A 710 10.26 13.19 1.05
C SER A 710 10.03 14.66 0.71
N LEU A 711 8.85 15.21 1.00
CA LEU A 711 8.52 16.62 0.80
C LEU A 711 9.34 17.53 1.71
N HIS A 712 9.43 17.20 2.99
CA HIS A 712 10.13 18.00 4.00
C HIS A 712 11.62 18.11 3.73
N HIS A 713 12.23 17.04 3.28
CA HIS A 713 13.67 16.94 3.04
C HIS A 713 14.08 17.16 1.57
N GLY A 714 13.13 17.49 0.71
CA GLY A 714 13.40 17.74 -0.71
C GLY A 714 13.86 16.50 -1.48
N LEU A 715 13.50 15.30 -1.02
CA LEU A 715 13.83 14.06 -1.69
C LEU A 715 12.97 13.85 -2.94
N LYS A 716 13.48 13.09 -3.91
CA LYS A 716 12.78 12.85 -5.18
C LYS A 716 11.72 11.77 -5.03
N ALA A 717 10.45 12.18 -4.95
CA ALA A 717 9.30 11.28 -4.89
C ALA A 717 8.57 11.25 -6.23
N VAL A 718 8.23 10.06 -6.74
CA VAL A 718 7.64 9.87 -8.07
C VAL A 718 6.47 8.91 -7.98
N PHE A 719 5.31 9.34 -8.47
CA PHE A 719 4.18 8.45 -8.75
C PHE A 719 4.35 7.84 -10.14
N ALA A 720 4.43 6.52 -10.21
CA ALA A 720 4.49 5.78 -11.47
C ALA A 720 3.07 5.53 -12.01
N PRO A 721 2.67 6.17 -13.12
CA PRO A 721 1.32 6.02 -13.67
C PRO A 721 1.20 4.69 -14.41
N HIS A 722 1.17 3.59 -13.63
CA HIS A 722 1.02 2.23 -14.16
C HIS A 722 -0.37 2.01 -14.78
N PRO A 723 -0.50 1.07 -15.71
CA PRO A 723 -1.78 0.78 -16.34
C PRO A 723 -2.80 0.27 -15.33
N VAL A 724 -3.99 0.87 -15.35
CA VAL A 724 -5.15 0.47 -14.54
C VAL A 724 -6.30 0.12 -15.46
N LEU A 725 -6.91 -1.03 -15.24
CA LEU A 725 -8.12 -1.49 -15.90
C LEU A 725 -9.32 -1.26 -14.98
N ILE A 726 -10.50 -1.16 -15.55
CA ILE A 726 -11.77 -1.05 -14.82
C ILE A 726 -12.79 -2.04 -15.34
N ASP A 727 -13.76 -2.38 -14.51
CA ASP A 727 -14.72 -3.47 -14.72
C ASP A 727 -15.86 -3.12 -15.67
N ARG A 728 -16.02 -1.84 -16.01
CA ARG A 728 -17.17 -1.38 -16.80
C ARG A 728 -16.83 -0.23 -17.75
N ARG A 729 -17.76 0.13 -18.63
CA ARG A 729 -17.60 1.20 -19.60
C ARG A 729 -17.72 2.58 -18.97
N TRP A 730 -16.66 3.02 -18.28
CA TRP A 730 -16.59 4.38 -17.77
C TRP A 730 -16.23 5.35 -18.91
N PRO A 731 -17.04 6.35 -19.21
CA PRO A 731 -16.61 7.39 -20.13
C PRO A 731 -15.31 8.05 -19.65
N THR A 732 -14.30 8.11 -20.51
CA THR A 732 -12.96 8.54 -20.09
C THR A 732 -12.91 9.98 -19.60
N GLN A 733 -13.74 10.88 -20.15
CA GLN A 733 -13.88 12.24 -19.67
C GLN A 733 -14.51 12.30 -18.27
N TYR A 734 -15.53 11.46 -18.01
CA TYR A 734 -16.09 11.34 -16.66
C TYR A 734 -15.04 10.83 -15.68
N LEU A 735 -14.30 9.79 -16.05
CA LEU A 735 -13.24 9.21 -15.26
C LEU A 735 -12.16 10.27 -14.92
N ALA A 736 -11.63 10.97 -15.91
CA ALA A 736 -10.63 12.03 -15.70
C ALA A 736 -11.16 13.15 -14.79
N ALA A 737 -12.42 13.52 -14.94
CA ALA A 737 -13.05 14.56 -14.13
C ALA A 737 -13.24 14.12 -12.68
N ILE A 738 -13.59 12.85 -12.41
CA ILE A 738 -13.78 12.33 -11.05
C ILE A 738 -12.44 12.11 -10.36
N PHE A 739 -11.48 11.49 -11.02
CA PHE A 739 -10.20 11.14 -10.42
C PHE A 739 -9.27 12.34 -10.20
N ASN A 740 -9.47 13.42 -10.95
CA ASN A 740 -8.74 14.69 -10.80
C ASN A 740 -9.67 15.82 -10.32
N ASN A 741 -10.63 15.53 -9.47
CA ASN A 741 -11.64 16.48 -8.99
C ASN A 741 -11.23 17.24 -7.73
N GLY A 742 -9.96 17.26 -7.42
CA GLY A 742 -9.39 18.06 -6.34
C GLY A 742 -9.03 19.46 -6.78
N ARG A 743 -8.21 20.13 -5.96
CA ARG A 743 -7.78 21.50 -6.20
C ARG A 743 -6.96 21.61 -7.49
N ASN A 744 -7.32 22.56 -8.35
CA ASN A 744 -6.64 22.86 -9.62
C ASN A 744 -6.40 21.62 -10.52
N GLY A 745 -7.33 20.69 -10.55
CA GLY A 745 -7.21 19.48 -11.34
C GLY A 745 -6.29 18.40 -10.74
N ALA A 746 -5.85 18.56 -9.49
CA ALA A 746 -5.24 17.49 -8.73
C ALA A 746 -6.27 16.48 -8.24
N SER A 747 -5.81 15.34 -7.74
CA SER A 747 -6.66 14.35 -7.09
C SER A 747 -6.93 14.64 -5.61
N GLY A 748 -6.21 15.60 -5.01
CA GLY A 748 -6.33 16.02 -3.61
C GLY A 748 -6.54 17.52 -3.43
N GLY A 749 -6.45 17.99 -2.17
CA GLY A 749 -6.52 19.42 -1.81
C GLY A 749 -7.92 20.04 -1.83
N ALA A 750 -8.99 19.25 -1.88
CA ALA A 750 -10.37 19.74 -1.85
C ALA A 750 -11.35 18.63 -1.45
N ARG A 751 -12.52 19.02 -0.93
CA ARG A 751 -13.62 18.09 -0.59
C ARG A 751 -14.15 17.30 -1.78
N MET A 752 -13.97 17.82 -3.00
CA MET A 752 -14.39 17.11 -4.22
C MET A 752 -13.37 16.06 -4.67
N SER A 753 -12.26 15.89 -3.96
CA SER A 753 -11.26 14.87 -4.24
C SER A 753 -11.86 13.46 -4.29
N VAL A 754 -11.34 12.62 -5.19
CA VAL A 754 -11.67 11.19 -5.22
C VAL A 754 -11.28 10.47 -3.92
N PHE A 755 -10.35 11.02 -3.17
CA PHE A 755 -9.92 10.53 -1.85
C PHE A 755 -10.72 11.12 -0.68
N GLY A 756 -11.76 11.92 -0.95
CA GLY A 756 -12.72 12.32 0.07
C GLY A 756 -13.60 11.14 0.45
N GLN A 757 -13.88 10.99 1.75
CA GLN A 757 -14.57 9.87 2.35
C GLN A 757 -15.79 9.36 1.57
N GLY A 758 -16.68 10.22 1.13
CA GLY A 758 -17.86 9.85 0.35
C GLY A 758 -17.58 9.55 -1.14
N ARG A 759 -16.32 9.58 -1.62
CA ARG A 759 -15.97 9.47 -3.05
C ARG A 759 -15.04 8.33 -3.38
N GLU A 760 -14.41 7.72 -2.38
CA GLU A 760 -13.49 6.59 -2.59
C GLU A 760 -14.17 5.37 -3.22
N HIS A 761 -15.51 5.29 -3.14
CA HIS A 761 -16.28 4.27 -3.84
C HIS A 761 -16.00 4.23 -5.36
N ASN A 762 -15.61 5.37 -5.96
CA ASN A 762 -15.23 5.40 -7.38
C ASN A 762 -13.99 4.54 -7.71
N LEU A 763 -13.23 4.10 -6.72
CA LEU A 763 -12.05 3.26 -6.89
C LEU A 763 -12.35 1.76 -6.82
N LEU A 764 -13.58 1.35 -6.44
CA LEU A 764 -13.94 -0.04 -6.22
C LEU A 764 -13.87 -0.91 -7.50
N GLY A 765 -14.20 -0.34 -8.66
CA GLY A 765 -14.19 -1.04 -9.95
C GLY A 765 -12.84 -1.04 -10.66
N THR A 766 -11.75 -0.61 -10.01
CA THR A 766 -10.41 -0.54 -10.61
C THR A 766 -9.58 -1.77 -10.25
N THR A 767 -8.47 -1.99 -10.96
CA THR A 767 -7.51 -3.06 -10.64
C THR A 767 -6.53 -2.69 -9.52
N TRP A 768 -6.54 -1.44 -9.06
CA TRP A 768 -5.56 -0.97 -8.08
C TRP A 768 -6.12 0.08 -7.12
N TYR A 769 -6.43 -0.34 -5.92
CA TYR A 769 -6.71 0.52 -4.75
C TYR A 769 -6.71 -0.35 -3.49
N TYR A 770 -6.84 0.23 -2.28
CA TYR A 770 -6.83 -0.57 -1.04
C TYR A 770 -8.08 -1.45 -0.87
N ASN A 771 -9.18 -1.13 -1.52
CA ASN A 771 -10.45 -1.86 -1.45
C ASN A 771 -11.07 -2.16 -2.84
N ALA A 772 -10.25 -2.24 -3.89
CA ALA A 772 -10.71 -2.52 -5.25
C ALA A 772 -11.16 -3.98 -5.38
N GLY A 773 -12.47 -4.24 -5.35
CA GLY A 773 -13.04 -5.60 -5.47
C GLY A 773 -12.77 -6.25 -6.84
N PHE A 774 -12.66 -5.45 -7.90
CA PHE A 774 -12.37 -5.96 -9.25
C PHE A 774 -11.02 -6.66 -9.36
N ALA A 775 -10.00 -6.20 -8.61
CA ALA A 775 -8.66 -6.80 -8.67
C ALA A 775 -8.66 -8.29 -8.29
N GLY A 776 -9.31 -8.65 -7.18
CA GLY A 776 -9.43 -10.04 -6.74
C GLY A 776 -10.24 -10.89 -7.72
N ASN A 777 -11.37 -10.36 -8.21
CA ASN A 777 -12.22 -11.06 -9.19
C ASN A 777 -11.45 -11.35 -10.50
N LEU A 778 -10.73 -10.35 -11.02
CA LEU A 778 -9.94 -10.52 -12.24
C LEU A 778 -8.80 -11.53 -12.05
N TRP A 779 -8.13 -11.53 -10.91
CA TRP A 779 -7.08 -12.49 -10.60
C TRP A 779 -7.60 -13.91 -10.56
N LYS A 780 -8.68 -14.17 -9.81
CA LYS A 780 -9.27 -15.51 -9.70
C LYS A 780 -9.79 -16.02 -11.05
N ARG A 781 -10.42 -15.15 -11.84
CA ARG A 781 -10.84 -15.49 -13.18
C ARG A 781 -9.66 -15.81 -14.11
N TRP A 782 -8.57 -15.06 -14.03
CA TRP A 782 -7.35 -15.33 -14.78
C TRP A 782 -6.72 -16.69 -14.40
N LEU A 783 -6.86 -17.09 -13.14
CA LEU A 783 -6.46 -18.43 -12.68
C LEU A 783 -7.39 -19.55 -13.17
N GLY A 784 -8.53 -19.22 -13.81
CA GLY A 784 -9.48 -20.21 -14.36
C GLY A 784 -10.68 -20.49 -13.46
N TYR A 785 -10.86 -19.73 -12.37
CA TYR A 785 -12.04 -19.86 -11.53
C TYR A 785 -13.24 -19.09 -12.13
N LYS A 786 -14.44 -19.56 -11.81
CA LYS A 786 -15.67 -18.84 -12.11
C LYS A 786 -15.98 -17.82 -11.01
N VAL A 787 -16.13 -16.58 -11.40
CA VAL A 787 -16.37 -15.45 -10.49
C VAL A 787 -17.49 -14.57 -11.07
N ASP A 788 -18.46 -14.19 -10.27
CA ASP A 788 -19.59 -13.32 -10.66
C ASP A 788 -20.36 -13.81 -11.92
N GLY A 789 -20.46 -15.11 -12.09
CA GLY A 789 -21.11 -15.70 -13.26
C GLY A 789 -20.24 -15.84 -14.51
N ASP A 790 -19.02 -15.28 -14.51
CA ASP A 790 -18.08 -15.28 -15.64
C ASP A 790 -16.85 -16.17 -15.36
N GLY A 791 -16.21 -16.66 -16.41
CA GLY A 791 -15.00 -17.50 -16.33
C GLY A 791 -15.29 -18.96 -16.05
N GLY A 792 -14.26 -19.68 -15.61
CA GLY A 792 -14.34 -21.10 -15.33
C GLY A 792 -14.16 -21.98 -16.55
N GLU A 793 -14.20 -23.31 -16.33
CA GLU A 793 -13.93 -24.32 -17.34
C GLU A 793 -14.83 -24.23 -18.56
N VAL A 794 -16.13 -23.96 -18.36
CA VAL A 794 -17.11 -23.87 -19.44
C VAL A 794 -16.77 -22.75 -20.43
N GLU A 795 -16.33 -21.60 -19.93
CA GLU A 795 -15.90 -20.48 -20.78
C GLU A 795 -14.58 -20.82 -21.52
N GLU A 796 -13.64 -21.42 -20.84
CA GLU A 796 -12.35 -21.78 -21.43
C GLU A 796 -12.49 -22.87 -22.50
N LEU A 797 -13.27 -23.91 -22.25
CA LEU A 797 -13.53 -24.98 -23.21
C LEU A 797 -14.46 -24.52 -24.32
N GLY A 798 -15.40 -23.64 -24.01
CA GLY A 798 -16.50 -23.25 -24.90
C GLY A 798 -16.15 -22.35 -26.09
N GLY A 799 -14.88 -21.81 -26.16
CA GLY A 799 -14.53 -21.00 -27.32
C GLY A 799 -13.28 -20.17 -27.27
N GLU A 800 -13.02 -19.40 -26.18
CA GLU A 800 -11.96 -18.41 -26.19
C GLU A 800 -10.61 -18.91 -25.63
N GLY A 801 -10.65 -19.99 -24.87
CA GLY A 801 -9.48 -20.54 -24.18
C GLY A 801 -9.15 -19.77 -22.91
N ARG A 802 -8.03 -20.13 -22.31
CA ARG A 802 -7.56 -19.51 -21.05
C ARG A 802 -7.36 -18.02 -21.21
N MET A 803 -7.74 -17.26 -20.17
CA MET A 803 -7.59 -15.80 -20.15
C MET A 803 -6.11 -15.41 -20.27
N CYS A 804 -5.84 -14.43 -21.13
CA CYS A 804 -4.51 -13.90 -21.37
C CYS A 804 -4.48 -12.39 -21.14
N LEU A 805 -3.70 -11.93 -20.16
CA LEU A 805 -3.61 -10.53 -19.77
C LEU A 805 -2.21 -9.98 -20.04
N PRO A 806 -2.06 -8.73 -20.45
CA PRO A 806 -0.78 -8.04 -20.38
C PRO A 806 -0.34 -7.92 -18.91
N GLY A 807 0.89 -7.45 -18.67
CA GLY A 807 1.35 -7.20 -17.31
C GLY A 807 0.53 -6.12 -16.63
N VAL A 808 -0.29 -6.47 -15.65
CA VAL A 808 -1.13 -5.54 -14.86
C VAL A 808 -0.97 -5.81 -13.38
N LEU A 809 -0.86 -4.72 -12.59
CA LEU A 809 -0.86 -4.77 -11.13
C LEU A 809 -2.27 -4.90 -10.60
N LEU A 810 -2.47 -5.80 -9.65
CA LEU A 810 -3.73 -6.11 -9.01
C LEU A 810 -3.58 -5.96 -7.49
N HIS A 811 -4.45 -5.17 -6.87
CA HIS A 811 -4.50 -4.98 -5.42
C HIS A 811 -5.87 -4.43 -4.98
N PRO A 812 -6.45 -4.98 -3.91
CA PRO A 812 -5.98 -6.15 -3.18
C PRO A 812 -6.50 -7.46 -3.80
N VAL A 813 -5.67 -8.50 -3.77
CA VAL A 813 -6.12 -9.85 -4.07
C VAL A 813 -6.32 -10.58 -2.75
N LYS A 814 -7.56 -10.58 -2.29
CA LYS A 814 -8.01 -11.24 -1.06
C LYS A 814 -8.91 -12.42 -1.41
N GLN A 815 -9.46 -13.08 -0.39
CA GLN A 815 -10.43 -14.13 -0.61
C GLN A 815 -11.62 -13.59 -1.41
N VAL A 816 -11.97 -14.31 -2.47
CA VAL A 816 -13.11 -14.04 -3.35
C VAL A 816 -14.07 -15.21 -3.21
N ASP A 817 -15.37 -14.93 -3.13
CA ASP A 817 -16.39 -15.98 -3.11
C ASP A 817 -16.40 -16.68 -4.48
N LEU A 818 -15.89 -17.90 -4.49
CA LEU A 818 -15.83 -18.73 -5.70
C LEU A 818 -17.10 -19.55 -5.81
N VAL A 819 -17.70 -19.57 -7.01
CA VAL A 819 -18.72 -20.54 -7.36
C VAL A 819 -18.00 -21.84 -7.65
N GLN A 820 -18.07 -22.79 -6.71
CA GLN A 820 -17.59 -24.14 -6.96
C GLN A 820 -18.55 -24.84 -7.94
N GLU A 821 -18.16 -24.93 -9.19
CA GLU A 821 -18.80 -25.87 -10.11
C GLU A 821 -18.38 -27.29 -9.67
N LYS A 822 -19.37 -28.14 -9.35
CA LYS A 822 -19.07 -29.57 -9.20
C LYS A 822 -18.72 -30.08 -10.60
N VAL A 823 -17.46 -30.07 -10.92
CA VAL A 823 -16.95 -30.84 -12.05
C VAL A 823 -16.87 -32.27 -11.54
N ASP A 824 -17.54 -33.20 -12.20
CA ASP A 824 -17.24 -34.63 -12.11
C ASP A 824 -15.85 -34.83 -12.72
N VAL A 825 -14.84 -34.51 -11.93
CA VAL A 825 -13.45 -34.78 -12.28
C VAL A 825 -13.34 -36.30 -12.28
N GLY A 826 -13.21 -36.86 -13.42
CA GLY A 826 -12.78 -38.26 -13.55
C GLY A 826 -11.48 -38.34 -12.70
N LEU A 827 -11.52 -39.13 -11.66
CA LEU A 827 -10.47 -39.29 -10.66
C LEU A 827 -9.11 -39.33 -11.36
N ASP A 828 -8.36 -38.24 -11.29
CA ASP A 828 -6.95 -38.25 -11.61
C ASP A 828 -6.31 -39.19 -10.57
N PRO A 829 -5.67 -40.29 -10.97
CA PRO A 829 -5.09 -41.25 -10.05
C PRO A 829 -4.02 -40.66 -9.14
N ASP A 830 -3.57 -39.43 -9.42
CA ASP A 830 -2.59 -38.69 -8.61
C ASP A 830 -3.24 -37.80 -7.52
N VAL A 831 -4.57 -37.69 -7.43
CA VAL A 831 -5.29 -36.89 -6.43
C VAL A 831 -5.80 -37.71 -5.24
N VAL A 832 -5.58 -39.03 -5.24
CA VAL A 832 -5.95 -39.85 -4.08
C VAL A 832 -4.80 -39.90 -3.10
N ASP A 833 -4.96 -39.15 -1.99
CA ASP A 833 -4.15 -38.98 -0.76
C ASP A 833 -3.00 -37.99 -0.78
#